data_0ee958a9bb2fa8f45b8a98b44d1f3e7c
#
_entry.id   0ee958a9bb2fa8f45b8a98b44d1f3e7c
#
_cell.length_a   1.000
_cell.length_b   1.000
_cell.length_c   1.000
_cell.angle_alpha   90.00
_cell.angle_beta   90.00
_cell.angle_gamma   90.00
#
_symmetry.space_group_name_H-M   'P 1'
#
loop_
_entity.id
_entity.type
_entity.pdbx_description
1 polymer ?
#
loop_
_entity_poly.entity_id
_entity_poly.type
_entity_poly.pdbx_seq_one_letter_code
_entity_poly.pdbx_strand_id
1 'polypeptide(L)'
;MSQKIVNSIAGRLSLRTPQRHSLDLLARLTEIVPPRKDADVQQALEIIRSEYPLVTDFERDFPSLCFALATGVGKTRLMGAFITYLHQACGFNTYFILAPNLTIYNKLIGDFTPSSPKYVFKGISEFAIKPPIIVTGENYESGEGVRGDMLPDVAVYQPNFFRVNDDVVINIFNISKINTEVRGGKNSKIRSFKETLGQSYFEYLASQPDLVLLMDESHRYRASAGLRAINELKPVLGLELTATPFSEGSKGAIPFKNVIYDYPLGQAMDDGYVKEPAVATRKNFNASGMSTEEIERLKLEDGIRLHENTKVELETYARETGNKLVKPFLLIIARDTTHAAALLRLIQSDEFFQGRYKEKVIQVDSSQTGEKEDEMIQKLLAVESTTEPTEIVIHVNMLKEGWDVTNLYTIVPLRAANARILIEQSIGRGLRLPYGKRTGVDAVDRLSIVAHDRFQEIVDEAKKPDSTIRLKQIILPENPEEVANKVIVASPNLESQLGFMPQNTSGQAVIAPPAAEKPPMFTTSEEKNVAQIAYQAIHRLAKDPASIPSVSYLQHEQVKENLLREVQQSYQSGQLQLEGIIEKPDFSAIINKTVDLMIQNTIDIPRISVVPKGDVISRFKPFQLDLKNYTPIVPDESLWVQYLRSGENVELGGMMGGIEEDRLENYIVAGLIDFNDVSYDENADLLYDLADQVVEHLKSYLSEQEITKVLRYEQRKLAKLIHSQMLEHYEYEASEGYEVRVHSGFSPLKESAYTTNNAQSLLPFKLPPKDKSNMARYVFAGFSRCLYPIQKFDSDTERQLAVILDRDSLKWFRPVRGQFQISYMGEQEYQPDFVAEAEDCIYMLEPKAAKNINDADVLAKTKAAVQWCENASHHAKTYNGKPWVYLLIPHDQIAENMTLDGLRKMFEVASSSNKEGE
;
A
#
# COMPACT_ATOMS: atom_id res chain seq x y z
N MET A 1 -17.87 28.19 6.13
CA MET A 1 -17.80 28.09 4.65
C MET A 1 -16.53 27.37 4.23
N SER A 2 -15.38 27.71 4.77
CA SER A 2 -14.06 27.12 4.49
C SER A 2 -14.02 25.61 4.64
N GLN A 3 -14.55 25.05 5.72
CA GLN A 3 -14.52 23.59 5.94
C GLN A 3 -15.30 22.78 4.89
N LYS A 4 -16.39 23.32 4.33
CA LYS A 4 -17.10 22.66 3.21
C LYS A 4 -16.24 22.62 1.95
N ILE A 5 -15.52 23.71 1.67
CA ILE A 5 -14.60 23.81 0.53
C ILE A 5 -13.46 22.81 0.70
N VAL A 6 -12.82 22.77 1.89
CA VAL A 6 -11.76 21.81 2.21
C VAL A 6 -12.22 20.36 2.02
N ASN A 7 -13.39 20.01 2.55
CA ASN A 7 -13.94 18.66 2.42
C ASN A 7 -14.21 18.30 0.95
N SER A 8 -14.75 19.24 0.16
CA SER A 8 -14.99 19.05 -1.26
C SER A 8 -13.71 18.82 -2.05
N ILE A 9 -12.69 19.66 -1.82
CA ILE A 9 -11.38 19.54 -2.48
C ILE A 9 -10.71 18.24 -2.07
N ALA A 10 -10.68 17.91 -0.78
CA ALA A 10 -10.04 16.71 -0.27
C ALA A 10 -10.65 15.44 -0.88
N GLY A 11 -11.97 15.36 -0.98
CA GLY A 11 -12.66 14.25 -1.62
C GLY A 11 -12.39 14.17 -3.13
N ARG A 12 -12.54 15.29 -3.84
CA ARG A 12 -12.37 15.34 -5.31
C ARG A 12 -10.95 15.06 -5.79
N LEU A 13 -9.94 15.50 -5.05
CA LEU A 13 -8.53 15.25 -5.34
C LEU A 13 -8.00 13.98 -4.67
N SER A 14 -8.82 13.27 -3.89
CA SER A 14 -8.42 12.08 -3.12
C SER A 14 -7.15 12.35 -2.30
N LEU A 15 -7.19 13.41 -1.49
CA LEU A 15 -6.04 13.83 -0.70
C LEU A 15 -5.73 12.80 0.39
N ARG A 16 -4.44 12.46 0.53
CA ARG A 16 -3.93 11.67 1.64
C ARG A 16 -4.02 12.47 2.95
N THR A 17 -4.05 11.78 4.08
CA THR A 17 -4.14 12.41 5.41
C THR A 17 -3.21 13.61 5.61
N PRO A 18 -1.90 13.54 5.32
CA PRO A 18 -1.01 14.70 5.50
C PRO A 18 -1.30 15.86 4.53
N GLN A 19 -1.77 15.57 3.32
CA GLN A 19 -2.18 16.60 2.36
C GLN A 19 -3.46 17.30 2.83
N ARG A 20 -4.44 16.53 3.32
CA ARG A 20 -5.67 17.06 3.88
C ARG A 20 -5.38 17.93 5.10
N HIS A 21 -4.56 17.45 6.02
CA HIS A 21 -4.17 18.23 7.20
C HIS A 21 -3.47 19.54 6.82
N SER A 22 -2.59 19.52 5.81
CA SER A 22 -1.96 20.74 5.27
C SER A 22 -3.00 21.72 4.71
N LEU A 23 -4.03 21.22 4.04
CA LEU A 23 -5.12 22.05 3.50
C LEU A 23 -6.01 22.62 4.62
N ASP A 24 -6.31 21.85 5.66
CA ASP A 24 -7.02 22.31 6.86
C ASP A 24 -6.23 23.45 7.55
N LEU A 25 -4.91 23.31 7.68
CA LEU A 25 -4.04 24.34 8.23
C LEU A 25 -4.06 25.62 7.38
N LEU A 26 -3.95 25.51 6.05
CA LEU A 26 -4.03 26.68 5.16
C LEU A 26 -5.39 27.38 5.31
N ALA A 27 -6.48 26.63 5.40
CA ALA A 27 -7.81 27.18 5.58
C ALA A 27 -7.90 27.95 6.90
N ARG A 28 -7.38 27.38 7.99
CA ARG A 28 -7.33 28.06 9.29
C ARG A 28 -6.48 29.32 9.26
N LEU A 29 -5.30 29.27 8.62
CA LEU A 29 -4.40 30.41 8.48
C LEU A 29 -5.03 31.58 7.74
N THR A 30 -5.73 31.31 6.62
CA THR A 30 -6.41 32.37 5.85
C THR A 30 -7.62 32.98 6.57
N GLU A 31 -8.21 32.27 7.54
CA GLU A 31 -9.25 32.79 8.42
C GLU A 31 -8.69 33.75 9.49
N ILE A 32 -7.58 33.36 10.14
CA ILE A 32 -6.99 34.18 11.22
C ILE A 32 -6.17 35.35 10.71
N VAL A 33 -5.48 35.19 9.57
CA VAL A 33 -4.68 36.22 8.90
C VAL A 33 -5.05 36.22 7.41
N PRO A 34 -6.13 36.93 7.01
CA PRO A 34 -6.50 37.03 5.60
C PRO A 34 -5.37 37.66 4.78
N PRO A 35 -4.85 36.96 3.74
CA PRO A 35 -3.74 37.45 2.94
C PRO A 35 -4.13 38.72 2.14
N ARG A 36 -3.30 39.77 2.20
CA ARG A 36 -3.49 41.04 1.47
C ARG A 36 -2.14 41.74 1.22
N LYS A 37 -2.11 42.53 0.15
CA LYS A 37 -0.88 43.17 -0.33
C LYS A 37 -0.19 44.07 0.72
N ASP A 38 -0.96 44.79 1.51
CA ASP A 38 -0.48 45.77 2.47
C ASP A 38 -0.62 45.27 3.91
N ALA A 39 -0.53 43.94 4.13
CA ALA A 39 -0.59 43.38 5.47
C ALA A 39 0.67 43.74 6.28
N ASP A 40 0.49 44.09 7.55
CA ASP A 40 1.60 44.23 8.48
C ASP A 40 2.18 42.81 8.78
N VAL A 41 3.38 42.58 8.25
CA VAL A 41 4.07 41.28 8.33
C VAL A 41 4.38 40.90 9.78
N GLN A 42 4.71 41.88 10.64
CA GLN A 42 5.00 41.62 12.04
C GLN A 42 3.75 41.25 12.82
N GLN A 43 2.66 41.97 12.60
CA GLN A 43 1.36 41.67 13.20
C GLN A 43 0.86 40.30 12.75
N ALA A 44 1.01 39.96 11.46
CA ALA A 44 0.66 38.66 10.93
C ALA A 44 1.47 37.54 11.61
N LEU A 45 2.77 37.73 11.82
CA LEU A 45 3.64 36.78 12.52
C LEU A 45 3.20 36.57 13.97
N GLU A 46 2.89 37.64 14.69
CA GLU A 46 2.42 37.54 16.09
C GLU A 46 1.12 36.76 16.22
N ILE A 47 0.16 37.01 15.33
CA ILE A 47 -1.12 36.26 15.30
C ILE A 47 -0.86 34.78 15.01
N ILE A 48 -0.07 34.45 13.99
CA ILE A 48 0.24 33.07 13.65
C ILE A 48 1.00 32.39 14.79
N ARG A 49 1.98 33.05 15.37
CA ARG A 49 2.76 32.52 16.48
C ARG A 49 1.92 32.24 17.73
N SER A 50 0.83 32.98 17.95
CA SER A 50 -0.08 32.72 19.08
C SER A 50 -0.80 31.35 18.98
N GLU A 51 -1.11 30.88 17.79
CA GLU A 51 -1.69 29.54 17.55
C GLU A 51 -0.60 28.48 17.23
N TYR A 52 0.48 28.88 16.57
CA TYR A 52 1.56 28.01 16.10
C TYR A 52 2.91 28.46 16.62
N PRO A 53 3.27 28.19 17.88
CA PRO A 53 4.45 28.75 18.55
C PRO A 53 5.79 28.35 17.89
N LEU A 54 5.81 27.29 17.06
CA LEU A 54 7.00 26.85 16.32
C LEU A 54 7.35 27.77 15.16
N VAL A 55 6.40 28.57 14.65
CA VAL A 55 6.65 29.59 13.63
C VAL A 55 7.18 30.85 14.32
N THR A 56 8.49 31.06 14.24
CA THR A 56 9.15 32.15 14.94
C THR A 56 9.56 33.33 14.03
N ASP A 57 9.61 33.11 12.70
CA ASP A 57 9.99 34.08 11.69
C ASP A 57 9.49 33.58 10.31
N PHE A 58 9.01 34.45 9.44
CA PHE A 58 8.67 34.09 8.06
C PHE A 58 9.89 33.89 7.15
N GLU A 59 11.05 34.39 7.57
CA GLU A 59 12.29 34.36 6.79
C GLU A 59 12.18 35.03 5.40
N ARG A 60 11.13 35.83 5.19
CA ARG A 60 10.77 36.60 3.99
C ARG A 60 10.20 37.96 4.39
N ASP A 61 10.15 38.90 3.43
CA ASP A 61 9.55 40.21 3.63
C ASP A 61 8.00 40.18 3.47
N PHE A 62 7.40 39.00 3.44
CA PHE A 62 5.96 38.71 3.33
C PHE A 62 5.59 37.46 4.12
N PRO A 63 4.31 37.23 4.45
CA PRO A 63 3.85 36.00 5.11
C PRO A 63 4.22 34.79 4.29
N SER A 64 5.12 33.93 4.78
CA SER A 64 5.58 32.71 4.12
C SER A 64 5.63 31.54 5.09
N LEU A 65 4.99 30.42 4.75
CA LEU A 65 4.84 29.28 5.62
C LEU A 65 5.30 28.01 4.93
N CYS A 66 6.05 27.20 5.66
CA CYS A 66 6.64 25.96 5.15
C CYS A 66 5.85 24.74 5.61
N PHE A 67 5.44 23.94 4.65
CA PHE A 67 4.89 22.61 4.84
C PHE A 67 5.98 21.59 4.51
N ALA A 68 6.59 21.05 5.54
CA ALA A 68 7.65 20.04 5.41
C ALA A 68 6.99 18.66 5.23
N LEU A 69 7.01 18.14 4.02
CA LEU A 69 6.37 16.88 3.65
C LEU A 69 7.39 15.94 3.00
N ALA A 70 7.46 14.71 3.49
CA ALA A 70 8.31 13.66 2.94
C ALA A 70 8.15 13.48 1.42
N THR A 71 9.21 13.00 0.77
CA THR A 71 9.13 12.59 -0.64
C THR A 71 8.09 11.48 -0.82
N GLY A 72 7.39 11.45 -1.97
CA GLY A 72 6.37 10.44 -2.25
C GLY A 72 4.97 10.71 -1.67
N VAL A 73 4.81 11.68 -0.77
CA VAL A 73 3.50 12.03 -0.17
C VAL A 73 2.59 12.78 -1.14
N GLY A 74 3.15 13.43 -2.19
CA GLY A 74 2.38 14.10 -3.24
C GLY A 74 2.32 15.62 -3.10
N LYS A 75 3.46 16.28 -2.87
CA LYS A 75 3.60 17.75 -2.78
C LYS A 75 2.94 18.50 -3.95
N THR A 76 3.13 18.04 -5.19
CA THR A 76 2.54 18.71 -6.39
C THR A 76 1.01 18.68 -6.36
N ARG A 77 0.39 17.56 -5.92
CA ARG A 77 -1.07 17.48 -5.76
C ARG A 77 -1.56 18.44 -4.67
N LEU A 78 -0.79 18.62 -3.60
CA LEU A 78 -1.09 19.58 -2.56
C LEU A 78 -1.03 21.02 -3.08
N MET A 79 -0.10 21.35 -3.99
CA MET A 79 -0.10 22.66 -4.67
C MET A 79 -1.42 22.91 -5.40
N GLY A 80 -1.91 21.91 -6.14
CA GLY A 80 -3.22 21.98 -6.80
C GLY A 80 -4.36 22.20 -5.81
N ALA A 81 -4.33 21.51 -4.67
CA ALA A 81 -5.32 21.70 -3.61
C ALA A 81 -5.26 23.11 -2.99
N PHE A 82 -4.08 23.63 -2.75
CA PHE A 82 -3.88 25.00 -2.25
C PHE A 82 -4.40 26.06 -3.22
N ILE A 83 -4.07 25.95 -4.50
CA ILE A 83 -4.56 26.84 -5.55
C ILE A 83 -6.09 26.79 -5.61
N THR A 84 -6.68 25.60 -5.64
CA THR A 84 -8.13 25.44 -5.68
C THR A 84 -8.80 26.09 -4.46
N TYR A 85 -8.27 25.87 -3.27
CA TYR A 85 -8.83 26.46 -2.06
C TYR A 85 -8.73 27.98 -2.06
N LEU A 86 -7.56 28.55 -2.37
CA LEU A 86 -7.35 30.00 -2.38
C LEU A 86 -8.20 30.68 -3.45
N HIS A 87 -8.43 30.03 -4.59
CA HIS A 87 -9.35 30.50 -5.59
C HIS A 87 -10.80 30.53 -5.08
N GLN A 88 -11.31 29.38 -4.58
CA GLN A 88 -12.70 29.24 -4.19
C GLN A 88 -13.06 29.95 -2.89
N ALA A 89 -12.13 30.04 -1.91
CA ALA A 89 -12.38 30.64 -0.60
C ALA A 89 -11.97 32.11 -0.52
N CYS A 90 -10.88 32.50 -1.19
CA CYS A 90 -10.29 33.84 -1.10
C CYS A 90 -10.43 34.67 -2.39
N GLY A 91 -10.85 34.06 -3.51
CA GLY A 91 -10.99 34.73 -4.79
C GLY A 91 -9.67 35.07 -5.48
N PHE A 92 -8.58 34.40 -5.12
CA PHE A 92 -7.27 34.64 -5.73
C PHE A 92 -7.15 33.96 -7.08
N ASN A 93 -6.60 34.66 -8.04
CA ASN A 93 -6.53 34.22 -9.43
C ASN A 93 -5.12 34.27 -10.02
N THR A 94 -4.12 34.77 -9.28
CA THR A 94 -2.75 34.92 -9.77
C THR A 94 -1.78 34.13 -8.91
N TYR A 95 -1.19 33.08 -9.51
CA TYR A 95 -0.26 32.18 -8.85
C TYR A 95 1.09 32.20 -9.54
N PHE A 96 2.15 32.09 -8.75
CA PHE A 96 3.52 31.97 -9.25
C PHE A 96 4.19 30.77 -8.61
N ILE A 97 4.55 29.75 -9.41
CA ILE A 97 5.21 28.53 -8.97
C ILE A 97 6.68 28.59 -9.34
N LEU A 98 7.55 28.44 -8.35
CA LEU A 98 8.99 28.37 -8.53
C LEU A 98 9.50 26.94 -8.55
N ALA A 99 10.26 26.64 -9.59
CA ALA A 99 11.03 25.40 -9.73
C ALA A 99 12.53 25.65 -9.53
N PRO A 100 13.26 24.81 -8.76
CA PRO A 100 14.68 25.01 -8.50
C PRO A 100 15.58 24.65 -9.68
N ASN A 101 15.11 23.80 -10.61
CA ASN A 101 15.85 23.34 -11.80
C ASN A 101 14.92 22.98 -12.96
N LEU A 102 15.49 22.72 -14.14
CA LEU A 102 14.74 22.43 -15.37
C LEU A 102 13.92 21.12 -15.28
N THR A 103 14.39 20.12 -14.57
CA THR A 103 13.68 18.85 -14.44
C THR A 103 12.36 19.01 -13.68
N ILE A 104 12.39 19.72 -12.54
CA ILE A 104 11.19 20.05 -11.77
C ILE A 104 10.29 21.01 -12.55
N TYR A 105 10.88 21.97 -13.24
CA TYR A 105 10.16 22.91 -14.08
C TYR A 105 9.32 22.21 -15.16
N ASN A 106 9.94 21.33 -15.95
CA ASN A 106 9.24 20.57 -17.00
C ASN A 106 8.17 19.63 -16.43
N LYS A 107 8.47 19.02 -15.28
CA LYS A 107 7.50 18.18 -14.57
C LYS A 107 6.28 19.00 -14.11
N LEU A 108 6.48 20.16 -13.50
CA LEU A 108 5.39 21.02 -13.05
C LEU A 108 4.52 21.47 -14.22
N ILE A 109 5.12 21.87 -15.36
CA ILE A 109 4.36 22.20 -16.57
C ILE A 109 3.47 21.00 -16.96
N GLY A 110 4.03 19.78 -17.03
CA GLY A 110 3.27 18.58 -17.34
C GLY A 110 2.14 18.30 -16.34
N ASP A 111 2.41 18.41 -15.04
CA ASP A 111 1.44 18.15 -13.98
C ASP A 111 0.31 19.19 -13.93
N PHE A 112 0.54 20.42 -14.40
CA PHE A 112 -0.47 21.50 -14.48
C PHE A 112 -1.13 21.64 -15.87
N THR A 113 -0.70 20.89 -16.87
CA THR A 113 -1.29 20.91 -18.22
C THR A 113 -2.55 20.01 -18.28
N PRO A 114 -3.71 20.51 -18.73
CA PRO A 114 -4.99 19.77 -18.71
C PRO A 114 -4.99 18.43 -19.43
N SER A 115 -4.22 18.29 -20.52
CA SER A 115 -4.11 17.05 -21.30
C SER A 115 -3.25 15.96 -20.64
N SER A 116 -2.56 16.28 -19.57
CA SER A 116 -1.66 15.33 -18.88
C SER A 116 -2.44 14.28 -18.08
N PRO A 117 -2.03 13.00 -18.13
CA PRO A 117 -2.59 11.97 -17.25
C PRO A 117 -2.41 12.30 -15.75
N LYS A 118 -1.38 13.09 -15.40
CA LYS A 118 -1.04 13.50 -14.03
C LYS A 118 -1.62 14.88 -13.64
N TYR A 119 -2.58 15.42 -14.44
CA TYR A 119 -3.17 16.74 -14.19
C TYR A 119 -3.65 16.91 -12.75
N VAL A 120 -3.10 17.91 -12.06
CA VAL A 120 -3.30 18.08 -10.61
C VAL A 120 -4.72 18.45 -10.21
N PHE A 121 -5.50 19.07 -11.12
CA PHE A 121 -6.87 19.48 -10.88
C PHE A 121 -7.90 18.46 -11.40
N LYS A 122 -7.49 17.26 -11.75
CA LYS A 122 -8.39 16.19 -12.21
C LYS A 122 -9.41 15.87 -11.12
N GLY A 123 -10.67 16.17 -11.36
CA GLY A 123 -11.78 16.03 -10.40
C GLY A 123 -12.35 17.36 -9.90
N ILE A 124 -11.66 18.49 -10.12
CA ILE A 124 -12.21 19.83 -9.85
C ILE A 124 -13.03 20.28 -11.07
N SER A 125 -14.35 20.28 -10.93
CA SER A 125 -15.27 20.55 -12.03
C SER A 125 -15.08 21.91 -12.69
N GLU A 126 -14.76 22.93 -11.92
CA GLU A 126 -14.47 24.28 -12.38
C GLU A 126 -13.28 24.31 -13.34
N PHE A 127 -12.17 23.68 -12.98
CA PHE A 127 -10.96 23.58 -13.80
C PHE A 127 -11.03 22.52 -14.91
N ALA A 128 -12.05 21.68 -14.90
CA ALA A 128 -12.36 20.81 -16.03
C ALA A 128 -13.10 21.58 -17.14
N ILE A 129 -13.96 22.56 -16.78
CA ILE A 129 -14.70 23.40 -17.71
C ILE A 129 -13.84 24.56 -18.22
N LYS A 130 -13.12 25.22 -17.31
CA LYS A 130 -12.28 26.38 -17.59
C LYS A 130 -10.91 26.17 -16.95
N PRO A 131 -9.98 25.49 -17.65
CA PRO A 131 -8.65 25.23 -17.13
C PRO A 131 -7.87 26.51 -16.84
N PRO A 132 -6.99 26.54 -15.82
CA PRO A 132 -6.09 27.65 -15.60
C PRO A 132 -5.20 27.93 -16.81
N ILE A 133 -4.89 29.19 -17.03
CA ILE A 133 -3.92 29.63 -18.04
C ILE A 133 -2.52 29.38 -17.51
N ILE A 134 -1.70 28.63 -18.24
CA ILE A 134 -0.33 28.29 -17.83
C ILE A 134 0.66 29.21 -18.57
N VAL A 135 1.30 30.08 -17.80
CA VAL A 135 2.36 30.96 -18.32
C VAL A 135 3.72 30.44 -17.87
N THR A 136 4.62 30.30 -18.82
CA THR A 136 5.96 29.71 -18.61
C THR A 136 7.06 30.65 -19.04
N GLY A 137 8.32 30.28 -18.74
CA GLY A 137 9.49 31.03 -19.19
C GLY A 137 9.67 31.06 -20.71
N GLU A 138 8.91 30.29 -21.47
CA GLU A 138 8.92 30.22 -22.94
C GLU A 138 7.79 31.06 -23.56
N ASN A 139 6.59 31.15 -22.95
CA ASN A 139 5.43 31.80 -23.57
C ASN A 139 5.02 33.13 -22.93
N TYR A 140 5.63 33.56 -21.79
CA TYR A 140 5.25 34.81 -21.10
C TYR A 140 5.38 36.06 -21.99
N GLU A 141 6.16 36.03 -23.05
CA GLU A 141 6.35 37.14 -24.02
C GLU A 141 5.12 37.32 -24.95
N SER A 142 4.25 36.31 -25.06
CA SER A 142 3.05 36.39 -25.89
C SER A 142 1.96 37.31 -25.30
N GLY A 143 2.06 37.64 -24.00
CA GLY A 143 1.04 38.42 -23.28
C GLY A 143 -0.15 37.58 -22.80
N GLU A 144 -0.14 36.27 -23.04
CA GLU A 144 -1.16 35.35 -22.52
C GLU A 144 -1.20 35.42 -20.98
N GLY A 145 -2.41 35.52 -20.40
CA GLY A 145 -2.59 35.61 -18.95
C GLY A 145 -2.39 37.01 -18.33
N VAL A 146 -2.10 38.03 -19.12
CA VAL A 146 -2.02 39.41 -18.66
C VAL A 146 -3.41 40.02 -18.49
N ARG A 147 -3.68 40.72 -17.38
CA ARG A 147 -4.95 41.40 -17.12
C ARG A 147 -5.14 42.60 -18.04
N GLY A 148 -6.27 42.63 -18.77
CA GLY A 148 -6.60 43.73 -19.69
C GLY A 148 -6.83 45.08 -18.99
N ASP A 149 -7.32 45.08 -17.74
CA ASP A 149 -7.55 46.28 -16.92
C ASP A 149 -6.26 46.95 -16.41
N MET A 150 -5.12 46.28 -16.52
CA MET A 150 -3.80 46.80 -16.11
C MET A 150 -2.93 47.28 -17.28
N LEU A 151 -3.50 47.36 -18.48
CA LEU A 151 -2.76 47.75 -19.69
C LEU A 151 -3.02 49.22 -20.05
N PRO A 152 -2.05 49.94 -20.64
CA PRO A 152 -2.29 51.25 -21.22
C PRO A 152 -3.33 51.17 -22.36
N ASP A 153 -4.03 52.29 -22.65
CA ASP A 153 -5.12 52.40 -23.62
C ASP A 153 -4.84 51.84 -25.02
N VAL A 154 -3.61 51.51 -25.36
CA VAL A 154 -3.21 50.92 -26.67
C VAL A 154 -3.65 49.46 -26.81
N ALA A 155 -3.97 48.76 -25.74
CA ALA A 155 -4.31 47.33 -25.72
C ALA A 155 -5.78 47.05 -26.09
N VAL A 156 -6.62 48.05 -26.27
CA VAL A 156 -8.05 47.90 -26.58
C VAL A 156 -8.30 47.28 -27.97
N TYR A 157 -7.28 47.21 -28.84
CA TYR A 157 -7.41 46.72 -30.21
C TYR A 157 -7.26 45.20 -30.41
N GLN A 158 -6.93 44.42 -29.38
CA GLN A 158 -6.84 42.93 -29.49
C GLN A 158 -7.48 42.23 -28.29
N PRO A 159 -8.81 42.19 -28.17
CA PRO A 159 -9.52 41.67 -26.99
C PRO A 159 -9.33 40.15 -26.73
N ASN A 160 -8.84 39.38 -27.69
CA ASN A 160 -8.69 37.92 -27.56
C ASN A 160 -7.39 37.46 -26.91
N PHE A 161 -6.47 38.37 -26.56
CA PHE A 161 -5.18 38.06 -25.97
C PHE A 161 -5.15 38.26 -24.43
N PHE A 162 -6.17 38.93 -23.89
CA PHE A 162 -6.12 39.33 -22.47
C PHE A 162 -7.07 38.51 -21.62
N ARG A 163 -6.59 38.24 -20.44
CA ARG A 163 -7.33 37.53 -19.39
C ARG A 163 -8.61 38.30 -19.00
N VAL A 164 -9.72 37.59 -18.87
CA VAL A 164 -10.92 38.06 -18.18
C VAL A 164 -10.65 38.05 -16.68
N ASN A 165 -11.19 38.95 -15.88
CA ASN A 165 -10.86 39.08 -14.44
C ASN A 165 -11.04 37.81 -13.60
N ASP A 166 -11.86 36.86 -14.06
CA ASP A 166 -12.13 35.59 -13.36
C ASP A 166 -11.23 34.42 -13.79
N ASP A 167 -10.29 34.63 -14.73
CA ASP A 167 -9.38 33.56 -15.17
C ASP A 167 -8.28 33.31 -14.14
N VAL A 168 -8.08 32.05 -13.79
CA VAL A 168 -6.95 31.63 -12.96
C VAL A 168 -5.70 31.52 -13.82
N VAL A 169 -4.63 32.20 -13.44
CA VAL A 169 -3.34 32.18 -14.12
C VAL A 169 -2.27 31.61 -13.21
N ILE A 170 -1.58 30.61 -13.71
CA ILE A 170 -0.48 29.93 -13.01
C ILE A 170 0.80 30.18 -13.80
N ASN A 171 1.68 30.98 -13.22
CA ASN A 171 2.98 31.25 -13.77
C ASN A 171 3.99 30.22 -13.24
N ILE A 172 4.61 29.43 -14.10
CA ILE A 172 5.61 28.43 -13.73
C ILE A 172 6.98 28.86 -14.25
N PHE A 173 7.93 29.12 -13.35
CA PHE A 173 9.26 29.60 -13.73
C PHE A 173 10.37 28.89 -12.96
N ASN A 174 11.50 28.72 -13.64
CA ASN A 174 12.74 28.34 -12.97
C ASN A 174 13.35 29.56 -12.28
N ILE A 175 13.91 29.38 -11.08
CA ILE A 175 14.55 30.45 -10.30
C ILE A 175 15.63 31.23 -11.08
N SER A 176 16.36 30.58 -11.97
CA SER A 176 17.38 31.23 -12.80
C SER A 176 16.84 32.31 -13.72
N LYS A 177 15.55 32.25 -14.09
CA LYS A 177 14.89 33.23 -14.97
C LYS A 177 14.52 34.51 -14.24
N ILE A 178 14.34 34.48 -12.90
CA ILE A 178 13.94 35.65 -12.10
C ILE A 178 15.10 36.31 -11.34
N ASN A 179 16.25 35.65 -11.25
CA ASN A 179 17.43 36.21 -10.60
C ASN A 179 17.89 37.50 -11.25
N THR A 180 18.32 38.49 -10.42
CA THR A 180 18.75 39.83 -10.88
C THR A 180 20.02 39.83 -11.69
N GLU A 181 20.92 38.86 -11.47
CA GLU A 181 22.22 38.80 -12.14
C GLU A 181 22.36 37.52 -12.98
N VAL A 182 22.45 37.68 -14.28
CA VAL A 182 22.93 36.65 -15.21
C VAL A 182 24.45 36.80 -15.33
N ARG A 183 25.22 35.72 -15.48
CA ARG A 183 26.67 35.77 -15.75
C ARG A 183 26.95 36.75 -16.88
N GLY A 184 27.68 37.84 -16.58
CA GLY A 184 28.01 38.89 -17.56
C GLY A 184 27.30 40.24 -17.32
N GLY A 185 26.62 40.46 -16.16
CA GLY A 185 26.08 41.77 -15.77
C GLY A 185 24.82 42.22 -16.55
N LYS A 186 24.14 41.32 -17.26
CA LYS A 186 22.88 41.62 -17.95
C LYS A 186 21.69 41.21 -17.08
N ASN A 187 20.67 42.10 -17.01
CA ASN A 187 19.39 41.75 -16.39
C ASN A 187 18.73 40.53 -17.06
N SER A 188 18.03 39.70 -16.29
CA SER A 188 17.24 38.59 -16.84
C SER A 188 16.16 39.13 -17.78
N LYS A 189 15.82 38.35 -18.85
CA LYS A 189 14.83 38.78 -19.87
C LYS A 189 13.47 39.15 -19.25
N ILE A 190 13.02 38.46 -18.21
CA ILE A 190 11.76 38.74 -17.52
C ILE A 190 11.72 40.16 -16.89
N ARG A 191 12.88 40.76 -16.59
CA ARG A 191 13.05 42.09 -16.06
C ARG A 191 13.28 43.14 -17.16
N SER A 192 13.29 42.74 -18.41
CA SER A 192 13.42 43.67 -19.54
C SER A 192 12.07 44.29 -19.85
N PHE A 193 12.11 45.62 -20.10
CA PHE A 193 10.91 46.39 -20.48
C PHE A 193 10.22 45.78 -21.72
N LYS A 194 8.90 45.69 -21.71
CA LYS A 194 8.05 45.20 -22.81
C LYS A 194 7.11 46.33 -23.23
N GLU A 195 7.21 46.78 -24.48
CA GLU A 195 6.36 47.85 -25.00
C GLU A 195 4.88 47.52 -24.89
N THR A 196 4.52 46.25 -25.08
CA THR A 196 3.12 45.76 -24.98
C THR A 196 2.55 45.83 -23.57
N LEU A 197 3.38 45.86 -22.54
CA LEU A 197 2.97 45.91 -21.12
C LEU A 197 3.22 47.30 -20.50
N GLY A 198 4.01 48.16 -21.13
CA GLY A 198 4.46 49.41 -20.53
C GLY A 198 5.39 49.25 -19.33
N GLN A 199 5.77 48.04 -19.00
CA GLN A 199 6.63 47.62 -17.89
C GLN A 199 7.28 46.28 -18.17
N SER A 200 8.17 45.79 -17.31
CA SER A 200 8.67 44.44 -17.37
C SER A 200 7.62 43.44 -16.88
N TYR A 201 7.67 42.17 -17.34
CA TYR A 201 6.76 41.13 -16.87
C TYR A 201 6.92 40.86 -15.38
N PHE A 202 8.14 41.04 -14.85
CA PHE A 202 8.42 40.94 -13.42
C PHE A 202 7.70 42.03 -12.61
N GLU A 203 7.74 43.27 -13.06
CA GLU A 203 7.03 44.40 -12.42
C GLU A 203 5.51 44.21 -12.52
N TYR A 204 5.01 43.71 -13.67
CA TYR A 204 3.62 43.34 -13.80
C TYR A 204 3.20 42.30 -12.74
N LEU A 205 3.95 41.19 -12.55
CA LEU A 205 3.66 40.21 -11.51
C LEU A 205 3.72 40.82 -10.10
N ALA A 206 4.73 41.62 -9.82
CA ALA A 206 4.91 42.33 -8.52
C ALA A 206 3.76 43.30 -8.23
N SER A 207 3.07 43.82 -9.24
CA SER A 207 1.92 44.76 -9.09
C SER A 207 0.60 44.02 -8.82
N GLN A 208 0.49 42.69 -9.05
CA GLN A 208 -0.75 41.97 -8.85
C GLN A 208 -1.24 42.00 -7.39
N PRO A 209 -2.51 42.34 -7.14
CA PRO A 209 -3.05 42.46 -5.78
C PRO A 209 -3.24 41.11 -5.07
N ASP A 210 -3.30 40.01 -5.83
CA ASP A 210 -3.62 38.65 -5.40
C ASP A 210 -2.52 37.63 -5.74
N LEU A 211 -1.27 38.06 -5.88
CA LEU A 211 -0.15 37.18 -6.22
C LEU A 211 0.17 36.22 -5.06
N VAL A 212 -0.04 34.93 -5.26
CA VAL A 212 0.37 33.85 -4.34
C VAL A 212 1.60 33.14 -4.89
N LEU A 213 2.62 32.98 -4.05
CA LEU A 213 3.85 32.28 -4.41
C LEU A 213 3.85 30.85 -3.85
N LEU A 214 4.09 29.85 -4.71
CA LEU A 214 4.31 28.47 -4.32
C LEU A 214 5.75 28.07 -4.66
N MET A 215 6.47 27.51 -3.72
CA MET A 215 7.88 27.17 -3.87
C MET A 215 8.10 25.68 -3.65
N ASP A 216 8.42 24.95 -4.72
CA ASP A 216 8.81 23.54 -4.61
C ASP A 216 10.29 23.42 -4.24
N GLU A 217 10.63 22.50 -3.35
CA GLU A 217 11.97 22.29 -2.76
C GLU A 217 12.57 23.62 -2.22
N SER A 218 11.82 24.30 -1.35
CA SER A 218 12.09 25.68 -0.89
C SER A 218 13.46 25.88 -0.22
N HIS A 219 14.10 24.79 0.25
CA HIS A 219 15.46 24.84 0.79
C HIS A 219 16.50 25.36 -0.22
N ARG A 220 16.20 25.32 -1.53
CA ARG A 220 17.07 25.84 -2.60
C ARG A 220 17.03 27.35 -2.79
N TYR A 221 16.05 28.01 -2.22
CA TYR A 221 15.84 29.45 -2.40
C TYR A 221 16.32 30.31 -1.21
N ARG A 222 17.16 29.74 -0.35
CA ARG A 222 17.71 30.43 0.83
C ARG A 222 19.02 31.19 0.55
N ALA A 223 19.60 31.04 -0.65
CA ALA A 223 20.75 31.83 -1.05
C ALA A 223 20.37 33.31 -1.30
N SER A 224 21.27 34.24 -1.01
CA SER A 224 21.03 35.70 -1.00
C SER A 224 20.46 36.29 -2.29
N ALA A 225 20.89 35.78 -3.45
CA ALA A 225 20.39 36.26 -4.76
C ALA A 225 18.95 35.81 -5.03
N GLY A 226 18.62 34.52 -4.75
CA GLY A 226 17.25 34.00 -4.87
C GLY A 226 16.29 34.67 -3.88
N LEU A 227 16.74 34.88 -2.64
CA LEU A 227 15.94 35.52 -1.60
C LEU A 227 15.51 36.95 -2.01
N ARG A 228 16.45 37.76 -2.53
CA ARG A 228 16.15 39.13 -3.00
C ARG A 228 15.11 39.13 -4.13
N ALA A 229 15.31 38.32 -5.15
CA ALA A 229 14.37 38.25 -6.28
C ALA A 229 12.95 37.83 -5.85
N ILE A 230 12.84 36.92 -4.89
CA ILE A 230 11.57 36.45 -4.33
C ILE A 230 10.88 37.56 -3.51
N ASN A 231 11.61 38.26 -2.67
CA ASN A 231 11.08 39.39 -1.88
C ASN A 231 10.60 40.56 -2.78
N GLU A 232 11.29 40.84 -3.89
CA GLU A 232 10.90 41.89 -4.84
C GLU A 232 9.57 41.61 -5.57
N LEU A 233 9.11 40.33 -5.66
CA LEU A 233 7.80 39.97 -6.19
C LEU A 233 6.63 40.44 -5.30
N LYS A 234 6.88 40.68 -4.02
CA LYS A 234 5.89 41.12 -3.03
C LYS A 234 4.57 40.32 -3.08
N PRO A 235 4.58 38.99 -2.98
CA PRO A 235 3.35 38.21 -2.97
C PRO A 235 2.53 38.48 -1.68
N VAL A 236 1.22 38.20 -1.73
CA VAL A 236 0.34 38.31 -0.55
C VAL A 236 0.54 37.15 0.41
N LEU A 237 0.98 35.99 -0.10
CA LEU A 237 1.24 34.76 0.65
C LEU A 237 2.29 33.91 -0.06
N GLY A 238 3.19 33.35 0.71
CA GLY A 238 4.16 32.33 0.26
C GLY A 238 3.85 30.98 0.88
N LEU A 239 3.78 29.93 0.06
CA LEU A 239 3.59 28.54 0.46
C LEU A 239 4.83 27.74 0.04
N GLU A 240 5.61 27.36 1.03
CA GLU A 240 6.87 26.64 0.83
C GLU A 240 6.63 25.13 1.03
N LEU A 241 7.10 24.33 0.09
CA LEU A 241 7.01 22.87 0.13
C LEU A 241 8.42 22.27 0.05
N THR A 242 8.78 21.42 0.99
CA THR A 242 10.08 20.73 0.98
C THR A 242 10.01 19.43 1.77
N ALA A 243 10.90 18.49 1.49
CA ALA A 243 11.11 17.31 2.33
C ALA A 243 12.20 17.56 3.39
N THR A 244 13.00 18.63 3.23
CA THR A 244 14.17 18.97 4.06
C THR A 244 14.05 20.40 4.55
N PRO A 245 13.40 20.67 5.70
CA PRO A 245 13.16 22.02 6.21
C PRO A 245 14.40 22.62 6.92
N PHE A 246 15.54 22.56 6.26
CA PHE A 246 16.80 23.14 6.73
C PHE A 246 17.67 23.60 5.55
N SER A 247 18.52 24.55 5.78
CA SER A 247 19.54 25.01 4.84
C SER A 247 20.95 24.59 5.30
N GLU A 248 21.87 24.36 4.36
CA GLU A 248 23.25 24.06 4.69
C GLU A 248 23.99 25.34 5.12
N GLY A 249 24.48 25.37 6.34
CA GLY A 249 25.33 26.43 6.88
C GLY A 249 26.76 25.94 7.06
N SER A 250 27.70 26.87 7.19
CA SER A 250 29.12 26.58 7.40
C SER A 250 29.42 25.77 8.68
N LYS A 251 28.46 25.74 9.64
CA LYS A 251 28.56 25.03 10.92
C LYS A 251 27.56 23.86 11.06
N GLY A 252 26.88 23.47 9.96
CA GLY A 252 25.88 22.42 9.97
C GLY A 252 24.52 22.88 9.44
N ALA A 253 23.53 22.02 9.51
CA ALA A 253 22.16 22.28 9.05
C ALA A 253 21.47 23.34 9.94
N ILE A 254 20.86 24.34 9.31
CA ILE A 254 20.11 25.40 9.98
C ILE A 254 18.62 25.14 9.71
N PRO A 255 17.81 24.82 10.74
CA PRO A 255 16.39 24.56 10.56
C PRO A 255 15.63 25.82 10.16
N PHE A 256 14.56 25.67 9.38
CA PHE A 256 13.65 26.76 9.02
C PHE A 256 12.84 27.23 10.23
N LYS A 257 12.53 28.51 10.28
CA LYS A 257 11.77 29.13 11.36
C LYS A 257 10.28 29.29 11.06
N ASN A 258 9.89 29.03 9.80
CA ASN A 258 8.52 29.19 9.29
C ASN A 258 7.80 27.86 9.05
N VAL A 259 8.27 26.77 9.64
CA VAL A 259 7.63 25.44 9.48
C VAL A 259 6.34 25.40 10.30
N ILE A 260 5.22 25.25 9.61
CA ILE A 260 3.90 25.12 10.25
C ILE A 260 3.44 23.68 10.37
N TYR A 261 3.91 22.82 9.47
CA TYR A 261 3.63 21.40 9.47
C TYR A 261 4.86 20.60 9.08
N ASP A 262 5.19 19.59 9.87
CA ASP A 262 6.29 18.64 9.61
C ASP A 262 5.75 17.22 9.57
N TYR A 263 5.88 16.59 8.40
CA TYR A 263 5.51 15.19 8.16
C TYR A 263 6.72 14.43 7.61
N PRO A 264 7.55 13.88 8.52
CA PRO A 264 8.83 13.27 8.17
C PRO A 264 8.68 11.94 7.43
N LEU A 265 9.76 11.52 6.75
CA LEU A 265 9.79 10.28 5.96
C LEU A 265 9.49 9.03 6.80
N GLY A 266 9.93 8.97 8.06
CA GLY A 266 9.60 7.87 8.97
C GLY A 266 8.09 7.70 9.16
N GLN A 267 7.35 8.80 9.30
CA GLN A 267 5.89 8.74 9.41
C GLN A 267 5.23 8.34 8.09
N ALA A 268 5.76 8.78 6.94
CA ALA A 268 5.27 8.35 5.63
C ALA A 268 5.47 6.84 5.40
N MET A 269 6.54 6.25 5.95
CA MET A 269 6.75 4.81 5.96
C MET A 269 5.77 4.09 6.90
N ASP A 270 5.54 4.62 8.11
CA ASP A 270 4.58 4.08 9.07
C ASP A 270 3.15 4.05 8.51
N ASP A 271 2.77 5.10 7.79
CA ASP A 271 1.45 5.22 7.17
C ASP A 271 1.35 4.49 5.80
N GLY A 272 2.42 3.84 5.35
CA GLY A 272 2.43 3.02 4.13
C GLY A 272 2.37 3.81 2.82
N TYR A 273 2.77 5.06 2.81
CA TYR A 273 2.76 5.90 1.60
C TYR A 273 3.98 5.75 0.70
N VAL A 274 5.00 5.03 1.17
CA VAL A 274 6.27 4.83 0.48
C VAL A 274 6.77 3.38 0.63
N LYS A 275 7.68 2.94 -0.26
CA LYS A 275 8.37 1.66 -0.15
C LYS A 275 9.19 1.60 1.14
N GLU A 276 9.51 0.39 1.58
CA GLU A 276 10.40 0.15 2.70
C GLU A 276 11.86 -0.02 2.22
N PRO A 277 12.81 0.80 2.67
CA PRO A 277 14.20 0.65 2.31
C PRO A 277 14.84 -0.50 3.08
N ALA A 278 15.64 -1.29 2.39
CA ALA A 278 16.38 -2.40 2.99
C ALA A 278 17.80 -2.48 2.41
N VAL A 279 18.75 -2.86 3.24
CA VAL A 279 20.15 -3.04 2.83
C VAL A 279 20.45 -4.52 2.67
N ALA A 280 21.05 -4.89 1.54
CA ALA A 280 21.41 -6.25 1.20
C ALA A 280 22.93 -6.46 1.30
N THR A 281 23.32 -7.58 1.87
CA THR A 281 24.69 -8.08 1.91
C THR A 281 24.71 -9.60 1.83
N ARG A 282 25.89 -10.20 1.60
CA ARG A 282 26.07 -11.66 1.72
C ARG A 282 26.23 -12.05 3.19
N LYS A 283 25.68 -13.19 3.60
CA LYS A 283 25.63 -13.67 4.99
C LYS A 283 26.98 -13.67 5.70
N ASN A 284 28.03 -14.10 5.01
CA ASN A 284 29.38 -14.25 5.54
C ASN A 284 30.39 -13.36 4.80
N PHE A 285 29.96 -12.17 4.35
CA PHE A 285 30.83 -11.30 3.56
C PHE A 285 32.07 -10.89 4.36
N ASN A 286 33.24 -11.16 3.77
CA ASN A 286 34.54 -10.73 4.29
C ASN A 286 35.35 -10.08 3.17
N ALA A 287 35.55 -8.77 3.26
CA ALA A 287 36.31 -8.00 2.30
C ALA A 287 37.85 -8.21 2.39
N SER A 288 38.32 -8.96 3.40
CA SER A 288 39.76 -9.14 3.62
C SER A 288 40.44 -9.89 2.47
N GLY A 289 41.35 -9.21 1.76
CA GLY A 289 42.09 -9.75 0.62
C GLY A 289 41.43 -9.52 -0.74
N MET A 290 40.27 -8.91 -0.80
CA MET A 290 39.60 -8.55 -2.06
C MET A 290 40.04 -7.16 -2.53
N SER A 291 40.22 -7.02 -3.85
CA SER A 291 40.42 -5.71 -4.48
C SER A 291 39.13 -4.90 -4.53
N THR A 292 39.22 -3.59 -4.72
CA THR A 292 38.05 -2.72 -4.88
C THR A 292 37.20 -3.14 -6.09
N GLU A 293 37.85 -3.53 -7.18
CA GLU A 293 37.20 -3.98 -8.42
C GLU A 293 36.44 -5.29 -8.21
N GLU A 294 36.96 -6.22 -7.43
CA GLU A 294 36.28 -7.47 -7.09
C GLU A 294 35.04 -7.22 -6.22
N ILE A 295 35.13 -6.33 -5.22
CA ILE A 295 33.97 -5.94 -4.39
C ILE A 295 32.91 -5.23 -5.24
N GLU A 296 33.31 -4.34 -6.15
CA GLU A 296 32.37 -3.63 -7.04
C GLU A 296 31.68 -4.60 -7.99
N ARG A 297 32.40 -5.56 -8.56
CA ARG A 297 31.84 -6.60 -9.43
C ARG A 297 30.82 -7.43 -8.66
N LEU A 298 31.16 -7.85 -7.46
CA LEU A 298 30.28 -8.61 -6.59
C LEU A 298 28.97 -7.87 -6.27
N LYS A 299 29.08 -6.57 -5.95
CA LYS A 299 27.90 -5.71 -5.72
C LYS A 299 27.01 -5.60 -6.96
N LEU A 300 27.61 -5.50 -8.16
CA LEU A 300 26.88 -5.46 -9.41
C LEU A 300 26.14 -6.78 -9.65
N GLU A 301 26.82 -7.91 -9.52
CA GLU A 301 26.23 -9.24 -9.71
C GLU A 301 25.05 -9.48 -8.76
N ASP A 302 25.21 -9.16 -7.48
CA ASP A 302 24.12 -9.29 -6.49
C ASP A 302 23.00 -8.24 -6.71
N GLY A 303 23.34 -7.05 -7.20
CA GLY A 303 22.36 -6.05 -7.60
C GLY A 303 21.47 -6.53 -8.75
N ILE A 304 22.08 -7.14 -9.76
CA ILE A 304 21.37 -7.74 -10.90
C ILE A 304 20.48 -8.90 -10.42
N ARG A 305 20.99 -9.75 -9.53
CA ARG A 305 20.23 -10.86 -8.95
C ARG A 305 18.95 -10.37 -8.23
N LEU A 306 19.05 -9.31 -7.43
CA LEU A 306 17.89 -8.69 -6.79
C LEU A 306 16.93 -8.07 -7.81
N HIS A 307 17.46 -7.45 -8.84
CA HIS A 307 16.67 -6.86 -9.91
C HIS A 307 15.85 -7.91 -10.67
N GLU A 308 16.48 -9.02 -11.12
CA GLU A 308 15.80 -10.12 -11.80
C GLU A 308 14.71 -10.75 -10.90
N ASN A 309 15.00 -10.94 -9.61
CA ASN A 309 14.01 -11.42 -8.67
C ASN A 309 12.80 -10.48 -8.58
N THR A 310 13.04 -9.18 -8.53
CA THR A 310 11.97 -8.16 -8.45
C THR A 310 11.12 -8.13 -9.73
N LYS A 311 11.72 -8.36 -10.90
CA LYS A 311 10.99 -8.45 -12.18
C LYS A 311 9.94 -9.56 -12.13
N VAL A 312 10.33 -10.76 -11.70
CA VAL A 312 9.42 -11.90 -11.61
C VAL A 312 8.27 -11.64 -10.63
N GLU A 313 8.58 -11.10 -9.45
CA GLU A 313 7.55 -10.80 -8.44
C GLU A 313 6.57 -9.72 -8.91
N LEU A 314 7.04 -8.69 -9.62
CA LEU A 314 6.18 -7.65 -10.19
C LEU A 314 5.28 -8.18 -11.31
N GLU A 315 5.79 -9.07 -12.16
CA GLU A 315 5.02 -9.70 -13.22
C GLU A 315 3.95 -10.62 -12.62
N THR A 316 4.33 -11.48 -11.69
CA THR A 316 3.40 -12.38 -10.98
C THR A 316 2.29 -11.57 -10.29
N TYR A 317 2.66 -10.52 -9.54
CA TYR A 317 1.69 -9.64 -8.88
C TYR A 317 0.73 -8.96 -9.87
N ALA A 318 1.26 -8.46 -11.00
CA ALA A 318 0.43 -7.81 -12.02
C ALA A 318 -0.60 -8.78 -12.62
N ARG A 319 -0.19 -10.04 -12.90
CA ARG A 319 -1.07 -11.09 -13.42
C ARG A 319 -2.12 -11.52 -12.39
N GLU A 320 -1.71 -11.83 -11.16
CA GLU A 320 -2.62 -12.27 -10.08
C GLU A 320 -3.67 -11.19 -9.71
N THR A 321 -3.36 -9.91 -9.86
CA THR A 321 -4.23 -8.80 -9.42
C THR A 321 -4.88 -8.03 -10.55
N GLY A 322 -4.53 -8.30 -11.81
CA GLY A 322 -4.97 -7.52 -12.97
C GLY A 322 -4.43 -6.09 -12.99
N ASN A 323 -3.45 -5.76 -12.16
CA ASN A 323 -2.84 -4.45 -12.12
C ASN A 323 -1.88 -4.24 -13.30
N LYS A 324 -1.58 -2.97 -13.61
CA LYS A 324 -0.60 -2.63 -14.65
C LYS A 324 0.77 -3.22 -14.32
N LEU A 325 1.41 -3.87 -15.29
CA LEU A 325 2.79 -4.33 -15.16
C LEU A 325 3.73 -3.14 -14.92
N VAL A 326 4.56 -3.24 -13.90
CA VAL A 326 5.61 -2.27 -13.58
C VAL A 326 6.96 -2.89 -13.93
N LYS A 327 7.69 -2.24 -14.82
CA LYS A 327 9.05 -2.65 -15.19
C LYS A 327 10.04 -2.00 -14.23
N PRO A 328 10.74 -2.77 -13.37
CA PRO A 328 11.74 -2.21 -12.44
C PRO A 328 13.00 -1.80 -13.18
N PHE A 329 13.77 -0.89 -12.58
CA PHE A 329 15.16 -0.64 -12.99
C PHE A 329 16.10 -0.60 -11.80
N LEU A 330 17.38 -0.79 -12.09
CA LEU A 330 18.50 -0.78 -11.15
C LEU A 330 19.33 0.49 -11.36
N LEU A 331 19.67 1.18 -10.28
CA LEU A 331 20.50 2.37 -10.27
C LEU A 331 21.91 2.06 -9.76
N ILE A 332 22.93 2.33 -10.57
CA ILE A 332 24.34 2.26 -10.16
C ILE A 332 24.85 3.67 -9.89
N ILE A 333 25.43 3.89 -8.71
CA ILE A 333 26.05 5.18 -8.36
C ILE A 333 27.56 5.05 -8.53
N ALA A 334 28.11 5.59 -9.61
CA ALA A 334 29.53 5.57 -9.93
C ALA A 334 30.30 6.66 -9.17
N ARG A 335 31.63 6.49 -9.03
CA ARG A 335 32.54 7.45 -8.35
C ARG A 335 32.67 8.75 -9.14
N ASP A 336 32.93 8.63 -10.43
CA ASP A 336 33.16 9.73 -11.37
C ASP A 336 32.80 9.30 -12.81
N THR A 337 32.92 10.19 -13.76
CA THR A 337 32.57 9.95 -15.16
C THR A 337 33.46 8.89 -15.83
N THR A 338 34.75 8.79 -15.45
CA THR A 338 35.69 7.79 -15.96
C THR A 338 35.28 6.39 -15.49
N HIS A 339 34.92 6.28 -14.21
CA HIS A 339 34.38 5.04 -13.61
C HIS A 339 33.04 4.64 -14.24
N ALA A 340 32.13 5.59 -14.43
CA ALA A 340 30.86 5.33 -15.12
C ALA A 340 31.03 4.79 -16.53
N ALA A 341 31.98 5.37 -17.30
CA ALA A 341 32.30 4.89 -18.63
C ALA A 341 32.96 3.48 -18.63
N ALA A 342 33.73 3.15 -17.59
CA ALA A 342 34.28 1.80 -17.41
C ALA A 342 33.17 0.79 -17.09
N LEU A 343 32.26 1.14 -16.20
CA LEU A 343 31.09 0.31 -15.85
C LEU A 343 30.17 0.10 -17.05
N LEU A 344 29.91 1.15 -17.84
CA LEU A 344 29.12 1.04 -19.06
C LEU A 344 29.72 0.01 -20.02
N ARG A 345 31.04 0.09 -20.27
CA ARG A 345 31.77 -0.87 -21.12
C ARG A 345 31.71 -2.29 -20.57
N LEU A 346 31.84 -2.45 -19.24
CA LEU A 346 31.72 -3.76 -18.57
C LEU A 346 30.32 -4.35 -18.78
N ILE A 347 29.27 -3.58 -18.49
CA ILE A 347 27.88 -4.05 -18.61
C ILE A 347 27.49 -4.34 -20.06
N GLN A 348 28.07 -3.61 -21.03
CA GLN A 348 27.87 -3.84 -22.45
C GLN A 348 28.73 -4.97 -23.02
N SER A 349 29.66 -5.53 -22.26
CA SER A 349 30.53 -6.62 -22.74
C SER A 349 29.80 -7.96 -22.75
N ASP A 350 30.31 -8.91 -23.56
CA ASP A 350 29.80 -10.29 -23.57
C ASP A 350 30.21 -11.06 -22.30
N GLU A 351 31.21 -10.58 -21.57
CA GLU A 351 31.63 -11.17 -20.28
C GLU A 351 30.65 -10.91 -19.15
N PHE A 352 29.84 -9.85 -19.27
CA PHE A 352 28.83 -9.51 -18.26
C PHE A 352 27.48 -10.12 -18.64
N PHE A 353 27.12 -11.21 -17.94
CA PHE A 353 25.89 -11.99 -18.17
C PHE A 353 25.63 -12.27 -19.67
N GLN A 354 26.66 -12.66 -20.38
CA GLN A 354 26.60 -13.01 -21.82
C GLN A 354 26.02 -11.89 -22.72
N GLY A 355 26.28 -10.64 -22.36
CA GLY A 355 25.81 -9.47 -23.11
C GLY A 355 24.32 -9.15 -22.97
N ARG A 356 23.60 -9.77 -22.02
CA ARG A 356 22.15 -9.61 -21.79
C ARG A 356 21.73 -8.15 -21.59
N TYR A 357 22.61 -7.31 -21.04
CA TYR A 357 22.30 -5.92 -20.70
C TYR A 357 22.90 -4.89 -21.66
N LYS A 358 23.45 -5.32 -22.80
CA LYS A 358 24.14 -4.44 -23.78
C LYS A 358 23.31 -3.23 -24.19
N GLU A 359 22.02 -3.45 -24.51
CA GLU A 359 21.10 -2.42 -24.97
C GLU A 359 20.15 -1.93 -23.86
N LYS A 360 20.35 -2.43 -22.63
CA LYS A 360 19.48 -2.16 -21.48
C LYS A 360 20.11 -1.22 -20.45
N VAL A 361 21.27 -0.63 -20.75
CA VAL A 361 22.02 0.25 -19.86
C VAL A 361 22.22 1.62 -20.46
N ILE A 362 21.99 2.65 -19.64
CA ILE A 362 22.30 4.04 -19.98
C ILE A 362 23.21 4.66 -18.93
N GLN A 363 24.11 5.54 -19.38
CA GLN A 363 24.92 6.38 -18.50
C GLN A 363 24.34 7.80 -18.47
N VAL A 364 24.22 8.35 -17.26
CA VAL A 364 23.71 9.69 -16.99
C VAL A 364 24.76 10.45 -16.21
N ASP A 365 25.30 11.51 -16.77
CA ASP A 365 26.25 12.36 -16.06
C ASP A 365 25.92 13.85 -16.23
N SER A 366 26.37 14.67 -15.27
CA SER A 366 26.09 16.11 -15.22
C SER A 366 27.03 16.95 -16.10
N SER A 367 27.92 16.31 -16.86
CA SER A 367 28.89 17.02 -17.70
C SER A 367 28.31 17.43 -19.05
N GLN A 368 27.18 16.87 -19.45
CA GLN A 368 26.51 17.20 -20.70
C GLN A 368 25.67 18.47 -20.53
N THR A 369 25.68 19.33 -21.53
CA THR A 369 24.94 20.61 -21.54
C THR A 369 24.21 20.79 -22.87
N GLY A 370 23.09 21.54 -22.85
CA GLY A 370 22.29 21.84 -24.02
C GLY A 370 21.44 20.65 -24.52
N GLU A 371 21.29 20.48 -25.84
CA GLU A 371 20.42 19.46 -26.46
C GLU A 371 20.71 18.03 -25.96
N LYS A 372 21.96 17.72 -25.65
CA LYS A 372 22.31 16.39 -25.11
C LYS A 372 21.84 16.18 -23.68
N GLU A 373 21.78 17.25 -22.87
CA GLU A 373 21.19 17.17 -21.53
C GLU A 373 19.69 16.92 -21.61
N ASP A 374 18.99 17.58 -22.53
CA ASP A 374 17.55 17.40 -22.74
C ASP A 374 17.21 16.00 -23.24
N GLU A 375 17.97 15.46 -24.20
CA GLU A 375 17.81 14.08 -24.68
C GLU A 375 18.00 13.05 -23.57
N MET A 376 18.98 13.26 -22.70
CA MET A 376 19.27 12.39 -21.58
C MET A 376 18.17 12.46 -20.52
N ILE A 377 17.61 13.64 -20.24
CA ILE A 377 16.46 13.81 -19.33
C ILE A 377 15.25 13.07 -19.89
N GLN A 378 14.99 13.16 -21.19
CA GLN A 378 13.90 12.43 -21.85
C GLN A 378 14.07 10.91 -21.72
N LYS A 379 15.27 10.37 -21.92
CA LYS A 379 15.55 8.94 -21.71
C LYS A 379 15.33 8.52 -20.26
N LEU A 380 15.74 9.35 -19.29
CA LEU A 380 15.50 9.09 -17.87
C LEU A 380 14.00 9.08 -17.51
N LEU A 381 13.22 9.98 -18.07
CA LEU A 381 11.76 10.01 -17.86
C LEU A 381 11.07 8.82 -18.54
N ALA A 382 11.61 8.36 -19.66
CA ALA A 382 11.09 7.23 -20.41
C ALA A 382 11.31 5.88 -19.70
N VAL A 383 12.23 5.76 -18.73
CA VAL A 383 12.51 4.51 -17.99
C VAL A 383 11.26 3.94 -17.27
N GLU A 384 10.26 4.78 -16.96
CA GLU A 384 8.97 4.30 -16.43
C GLU A 384 8.09 3.59 -17.48
N SER A 385 8.36 3.79 -18.76
CA SER A 385 7.60 3.14 -19.84
C SER A 385 7.95 1.67 -19.96
N THR A 386 6.95 0.82 -20.12
CA THR A 386 7.15 -0.61 -20.38
C THR A 386 7.77 -0.89 -21.76
N THR A 387 7.69 0.08 -22.69
CA THR A 387 8.25 -0.02 -24.05
C THR A 387 9.72 0.38 -24.13
N GLU A 388 10.24 1.11 -23.13
CA GLU A 388 11.64 1.52 -23.08
C GLU A 388 12.52 0.33 -22.63
N PRO A 389 13.57 -0.07 -23.34
CA PRO A 389 14.37 -1.26 -22.99
C PRO A 389 15.25 -1.07 -21.75
N THR A 390 15.55 0.14 -21.33
CA THR A 390 16.49 0.43 -20.24
C THR A 390 16.08 -0.23 -18.93
N GLU A 391 16.98 -1.04 -18.38
CA GLU A 391 16.84 -1.70 -17.07
C GLU A 391 17.90 -1.25 -16.05
N ILE A 392 19.02 -0.67 -16.55
CA ILE A 392 20.15 -0.23 -15.71
C ILE A 392 20.47 1.23 -16.03
N VAL A 393 20.56 2.04 -14.98
CA VAL A 393 20.98 3.45 -15.07
C VAL A 393 22.25 3.64 -14.28
N ILE A 394 23.35 4.07 -14.93
CA ILE A 394 24.61 4.44 -14.28
C ILE A 394 24.61 5.95 -14.09
N HIS A 395 24.79 6.41 -12.85
CA HIS A 395 24.82 7.83 -12.51
C HIS A 395 26.08 8.21 -11.73
N VAL A 396 26.67 9.38 -12.01
CA VAL A 396 27.95 9.81 -11.44
C VAL A 396 27.78 10.69 -10.20
N ASN A 397 27.02 11.75 -10.32
CA ASN A 397 26.69 12.62 -9.21
C ASN A 397 25.22 12.44 -8.89
N MET A 398 24.90 12.26 -7.61
CA MET A 398 23.56 11.96 -7.14
C MET A 398 22.49 12.62 -7.99
N LEU A 399 21.52 11.85 -8.38
CA LEU A 399 20.41 12.20 -9.26
C LEU A 399 19.95 13.63 -9.00
N LYS A 400 19.99 14.50 -10.02
CA LYS A 400 19.48 15.87 -9.93
C LYS A 400 18.07 15.84 -9.36
N GLU A 401 17.75 16.78 -8.50
CA GLU A 401 16.40 16.94 -7.97
C GLU A 401 15.38 17.04 -9.10
N GLY A 402 14.22 16.42 -8.91
CA GLY A 402 13.14 16.40 -9.89
C GLY A 402 12.99 15.11 -10.69
N TRP A 403 13.95 14.20 -10.67
CA TRP A 403 13.73 12.87 -11.20
C TRP A 403 12.83 12.08 -10.24
N ASP A 404 11.66 11.74 -10.71
CA ASP A 404 10.54 11.28 -9.91
C ASP A 404 9.93 10.04 -10.55
N VAL A 405 10.43 8.89 -10.14
CA VAL A 405 10.06 7.58 -10.69
C VAL A 405 9.51 6.65 -9.63
N THR A 406 8.59 5.80 -10.01
CA THR A 406 7.95 4.82 -9.12
C THR A 406 8.59 3.43 -9.21
N ASN A 407 9.37 3.18 -10.26
CA ASN A 407 9.89 1.87 -10.62
C ASN A 407 11.39 1.64 -10.30
N LEU A 408 12.01 2.50 -9.47
CA LEU A 408 13.34 2.22 -8.91
C LEU A 408 13.21 1.20 -7.76
N TYR A 409 13.92 0.06 -7.88
CA TYR A 409 13.83 -1.03 -6.91
C TYR A 409 15.17 -1.48 -6.34
N THR A 410 16.26 -1.24 -7.07
CA THR A 410 17.60 -1.64 -6.62
C THR A 410 18.59 -0.51 -6.79
N ILE A 411 19.40 -0.24 -5.78
CA ILE A 411 20.49 0.74 -5.79
C ILE A 411 21.80 0.01 -5.50
N VAL A 412 22.79 0.21 -6.35
CA VAL A 412 24.15 -0.31 -6.19
C VAL A 412 25.14 0.85 -6.05
N PRO A 413 25.48 1.25 -4.81
CA PRO A 413 26.43 2.33 -4.57
C PRO A 413 27.87 1.82 -4.71
N LEU A 414 28.58 2.30 -5.73
CA LEU A 414 30.01 2.02 -5.95
C LEU A 414 30.91 3.20 -5.57
N ARG A 415 30.31 4.30 -5.16
CA ARG A 415 31.00 5.47 -4.63
C ARG A 415 31.14 5.36 -3.10
N ALA A 416 32.27 5.75 -2.55
CA ALA A 416 32.44 6.01 -1.12
C ALA A 416 31.65 7.27 -0.69
N ALA A 417 30.32 7.22 -0.82
CA ALA A 417 29.45 8.28 -0.30
C ALA A 417 29.29 8.11 1.21
N ASN A 418 29.18 9.22 1.96
CA ASN A 418 28.76 9.16 3.34
C ASN A 418 27.39 8.43 3.41
N ALA A 419 27.23 7.49 4.33
CA ALA A 419 26.00 6.71 4.50
C ALA A 419 24.77 7.63 4.62
N ARG A 420 24.89 8.75 5.33
CA ARG A 420 23.84 9.76 5.46
C ARG A 420 23.36 10.33 4.12
N ILE A 421 24.31 10.73 3.26
CA ILE A 421 24.00 11.27 1.93
C ILE A 421 23.33 10.21 1.04
N LEU A 422 23.78 8.95 1.12
CA LEU A 422 23.15 7.84 0.40
C LEU A 422 21.70 7.62 0.84
N ILE A 423 21.46 7.65 2.16
CA ILE A 423 20.13 7.51 2.75
C ILE A 423 19.22 8.67 2.31
N GLU A 424 19.67 9.92 2.48
CA GLU A 424 18.84 11.09 2.25
C GLU A 424 18.45 11.29 0.78
N GLN A 425 19.40 11.09 -0.12
CA GLN A 425 19.22 11.48 -1.51
C GLN A 425 18.83 10.32 -2.43
N SER A 426 19.36 9.11 -2.22
CA SER A 426 19.06 7.96 -3.08
C SER A 426 17.81 7.22 -2.62
N ILE A 427 17.67 7.00 -1.31
CA ILE A 427 16.51 6.29 -0.74
C ILE A 427 15.24 7.11 -0.94
N GLY A 428 15.25 8.39 -0.59
CA GLY A 428 14.06 9.25 -0.69
C GLY A 428 13.37 9.26 -2.06
N ARG A 429 14.12 9.03 -3.14
CA ARG A 429 13.61 9.01 -4.52
C ARG A 429 13.09 7.64 -4.96
N GLY A 430 13.74 6.56 -4.53
CA GLY A 430 13.32 5.20 -4.83
C GLY A 430 12.10 4.71 -4.05
N LEU A 431 11.66 5.47 -3.04
CA LEU A 431 10.62 5.03 -2.13
C LEU A 431 9.18 5.17 -2.66
N ARG A 432 8.95 5.74 -3.84
CA ARG A 432 7.58 5.86 -4.37
C ARG A 432 6.98 4.52 -4.73
N LEU A 433 5.73 4.32 -4.33
CA LEU A 433 4.97 3.13 -4.62
C LEU A 433 4.37 3.19 -6.04
N PRO A 434 4.58 2.17 -6.89
CA PRO A 434 4.09 2.17 -8.27
C PRO A 434 2.56 2.12 -8.35
N TYR A 435 1.93 1.46 -7.38
CA TYR A 435 0.47 1.31 -7.30
C TYR A 435 -0.19 2.31 -6.33
N GLY A 436 0.57 3.30 -5.85
CA GLY A 436 0.09 4.36 -4.95
C GLY A 436 -0.17 3.93 -3.51
N LYS A 437 -0.13 2.63 -3.21
CA LYS A 437 -0.22 2.02 -1.88
C LYS A 437 0.70 0.81 -1.80
N ARG A 438 1.01 0.33 -0.61
CA ARG A 438 1.69 -0.96 -0.43
C ARG A 438 0.79 -2.10 -0.87
N THR A 439 1.40 -3.11 -1.44
CA THR A 439 0.73 -4.29 -2.00
C THR A 439 0.64 -5.45 -1.00
N GLY A 440 1.49 -5.43 0.04
CA GLY A 440 1.68 -6.55 0.95
C GLY A 440 2.67 -7.60 0.42
N VAL A 441 3.12 -7.48 -0.84
CA VAL A 441 4.17 -8.34 -1.40
C VAL A 441 5.52 -7.70 -1.15
N ASP A 442 6.35 -8.36 -0.36
CA ASP A 442 7.62 -7.83 0.14
C ASP A 442 8.54 -7.28 -0.97
N ALA A 443 8.77 -8.04 -2.04
CA ALA A 443 9.64 -7.62 -3.13
C ALA A 443 9.08 -6.44 -3.93
N VAL A 444 7.75 -6.27 -3.98
CA VAL A 444 7.06 -5.17 -4.67
C VAL A 444 7.10 -3.87 -3.84
N ASP A 445 7.07 -4.01 -2.51
CA ASP A 445 7.01 -2.87 -1.59
C ASP A 445 8.39 -2.45 -1.05
N ARG A 446 9.48 -3.12 -1.48
CA ARG A 446 10.84 -2.91 -1.00
C ARG A 446 11.70 -2.13 -1.98
N LEU A 447 12.58 -1.25 -1.45
CA LEU A 447 13.73 -0.68 -2.14
C LEU A 447 15.00 -1.31 -1.60
N SER A 448 15.74 -2.05 -2.41
CA SER A 448 16.95 -2.77 -2.01
C SER A 448 18.22 -1.97 -2.30
N ILE A 449 19.15 -1.90 -1.34
CA ILE A 449 20.45 -1.23 -1.45
C ILE A 449 21.54 -2.28 -1.25
N VAL A 450 22.40 -2.51 -2.26
CA VAL A 450 23.50 -3.49 -2.18
C VAL A 450 24.76 -2.84 -1.63
N ALA A 451 25.13 -3.17 -0.41
CA ALA A 451 26.23 -2.48 0.28
C ALA A 451 27.06 -3.43 1.18
N HIS A 452 27.72 -4.43 0.57
CA HIS A 452 28.45 -5.48 1.32
C HIS A 452 29.49 -4.94 2.30
N ASP A 453 30.37 -4.08 1.82
CA ASP A 453 31.49 -3.49 2.57
C ASP A 453 31.06 -2.39 3.56
N ARG A 454 29.86 -1.85 3.40
CA ARG A 454 29.36 -0.73 4.22
C ARG A 454 28.00 -1.01 4.87
N PHE A 455 27.64 -2.28 4.90
CA PHE A 455 26.32 -2.70 5.42
C PHE A 455 26.07 -2.15 6.82
N GLN A 456 27.00 -2.38 7.75
CA GLN A 456 26.83 -1.95 9.14
C GLN A 456 26.79 -0.42 9.28
N GLU A 457 27.63 0.28 8.51
CA GLU A 457 27.65 1.76 8.53
C GLU A 457 26.31 2.37 8.12
N ILE A 458 25.66 1.80 7.08
CA ILE A 458 24.34 2.28 6.61
C ILE A 458 23.26 1.98 7.65
N VAL A 459 23.29 0.78 8.24
CA VAL A 459 22.35 0.39 9.29
C VAL A 459 22.49 1.28 10.53
N ASP A 460 23.72 1.58 10.95
CA ASP A 460 24.00 2.42 12.12
C ASP A 460 23.59 3.89 11.85
N GLU A 461 23.83 4.41 10.64
CA GLU A 461 23.39 5.75 10.26
C GLU A 461 21.87 5.87 10.25
N ALA A 462 21.16 4.85 9.75
CA ALA A 462 19.69 4.83 9.74
C ALA A 462 19.09 4.81 11.17
N LYS A 463 19.82 4.29 12.16
CA LYS A 463 19.40 4.24 13.57
C LYS A 463 19.65 5.54 14.34
N LYS A 464 20.42 6.49 13.80
CA LYS A 464 20.70 7.76 14.49
C LYS A 464 19.44 8.60 14.72
N PRO A 465 19.32 9.30 15.86
CA PRO A 465 18.16 10.12 16.20
C PRO A 465 17.86 11.25 15.20
N ASP A 466 18.89 11.73 14.49
CA ASP A 466 18.83 12.79 13.48
C ASP A 466 18.78 12.27 12.04
N SER A 467 18.62 10.95 11.86
CA SER A 467 18.42 10.34 10.54
C SER A 467 17.09 10.81 9.93
N THR A 468 17.08 11.09 8.62
CA THR A 468 15.86 11.45 7.88
C THR A 468 14.85 10.31 7.84
N ILE A 469 15.29 9.07 8.00
CA ILE A 469 14.43 7.88 8.11
C ILE A 469 13.75 7.84 9.49
N ARG A 470 14.28 8.58 10.49
CA ARG A 470 13.80 8.66 11.89
C ARG A 470 13.13 7.39 12.37
N LEU A 471 13.95 6.40 12.65
CA LEU A 471 13.49 5.22 13.36
C LEU A 471 13.10 5.65 14.78
N LYS A 472 11.82 5.62 15.14
CA LYS A 472 11.46 5.63 16.56
C LYS A 472 12.15 4.42 17.17
N GLN A 473 13.12 4.65 18.07
CA GLN A 473 13.79 3.58 18.79
C GLN A 473 12.72 2.70 19.47
N ILE A 474 12.48 1.54 18.92
CA ILE A 474 11.98 0.42 19.71
C ILE A 474 13.23 -0.13 20.37
N ILE A 475 13.35 0.05 21.68
CA ILE A 475 14.39 -0.62 22.47
C ILE A 475 14.07 -2.10 22.36
N LEU A 476 14.82 -2.83 21.51
CA LEU A 476 14.74 -4.27 21.47
C LEU A 476 15.38 -4.81 22.77
N PRO A 477 14.75 -5.78 23.45
CA PRO A 477 15.38 -6.47 24.58
C PRO A 477 16.64 -7.21 24.11
N GLU A 478 17.63 -7.29 24.97
CA GLU A 478 18.98 -7.83 24.72
C GLU A 478 19.04 -9.36 24.42
N ASN A 479 17.90 -10.04 24.31
CA ASN A 479 17.84 -11.51 24.12
C ASN A 479 17.39 -11.90 22.70
N PRO A 480 18.26 -12.57 21.91
CA PRO A 480 17.91 -13.06 20.56
C PRO A 480 16.78 -14.10 20.52
N GLU A 481 16.48 -14.78 21.63
CA GLU A 481 15.40 -15.78 21.73
C GLU A 481 13.98 -15.16 21.66
N GLU A 482 13.83 -13.84 21.84
CA GLU A 482 12.56 -13.16 21.75
C GLU A 482 12.11 -12.81 20.32
N VAL A 483 12.93 -13.08 19.30
CA VAL A 483 12.68 -12.77 17.88
C VAL A 483 12.12 -13.98 17.12
N ALA A 484 11.99 -15.16 17.77
CA ALA A 484 11.42 -16.34 17.13
C ALA A 484 9.93 -16.15 16.79
N ASN A 485 9.55 -16.48 15.56
CA ASN A 485 8.15 -16.53 15.16
C ASN A 485 7.36 -17.45 16.10
N LYS A 486 6.35 -16.90 16.76
CA LYS A 486 5.43 -17.64 17.62
C LYS A 486 4.11 -17.85 16.89
N VAL A 487 3.56 -19.05 16.98
CA VAL A 487 2.21 -19.36 16.51
C VAL A 487 1.26 -19.18 17.68
N ILE A 488 0.24 -18.34 17.50
CA ILE A 488 -0.85 -18.15 18.45
C ILE A 488 -2.07 -18.86 17.89
N VAL A 489 -2.59 -19.85 18.59
CA VAL A 489 -3.84 -20.53 18.23
C VAL A 489 -5.00 -19.78 18.87
N ALA A 490 -5.96 -19.38 18.08
CA ALA A 490 -7.21 -18.74 18.49
C ALA A 490 -8.35 -19.73 18.41
N SER A 491 -8.74 -20.33 19.51
CA SER A 491 -9.97 -21.09 19.62
C SER A 491 -11.17 -20.14 19.80
N PRO A 492 -12.36 -20.51 19.31
CA PRO A 492 -13.58 -19.75 19.55
C PRO A 492 -13.85 -19.53 21.04
N ASN A 493 -14.42 -18.38 21.41
CA ASN A 493 -14.74 -18.04 22.80
C ASN A 493 -15.68 -19.08 23.46
N LEU A 494 -16.49 -19.78 22.66
CA LEU A 494 -17.37 -20.87 23.12
C LEU A 494 -16.60 -21.93 23.90
N GLU A 495 -15.48 -22.42 23.37
CA GLU A 495 -14.71 -23.51 23.97
C GLU A 495 -14.13 -23.11 25.34
N SER A 496 -13.64 -21.87 25.44
CA SER A 496 -13.14 -21.35 26.74
C SER A 496 -14.24 -21.14 27.76
N GLN A 497 -15.45 -20.71 27.32
CA GLN A 497 -16.63 -20.54 28.17
C GLN A 497 -17.19 -21.91 28.64
N LEU A 498 -17.08 -22.95 27.83
CA LEU A 498 -17.41 -24.32 28.23
C LEU A 498 -16.37 -24.94 29.19
N GLY A 499 -15.21 -24.30 29.33
CA GLY A 499 -14.14 -24.73 30.20
C GLY A 499 -13.20 -25.75 29.56
N PHE A 500 -13.18 -25.83 28.22
CA PHE A 500 -12.25 -26.68 27.49
C PHE A 500 -10.90 -25.98 27.39
N MET A 501 -9.84 -26.72 27.66
CA MET A 501 -8.48 -26.21 27.51
C MET A 501 -8.01 -26.50 26.08
N PRO A 502 -7.32 -25.55 25.38
CA PRO A 502 -6.75 -25.82 24.07
C PRO A 502 -5.76 -27.00 24.16
N GLN A 503 -5.92 -28.00 23.31
CA GLN A 503 -5.00 -29.13 23.25
C GLN A 503 -3.71 -28.72 22.53
N ASN A 504 -2.58 -28.75 23.25
CA ASN A 504 -1.24 -28.58 22.69
C ASN A 504 -0.86 -29.81 21.86
N THR A 505 -1.13 -29.80 20.56
CA THR A 505 -0.74 -30.89 19.65
C THR A 505 0.66 -30.72 19.03
N SER A 506 1.30 -29.55 19.17
CA SER A 506 2.65 -29.31 18.69
C SER A 506 3.45 -28.59 19.78
N GLY A 507 4.58 -29.12 20.20
CA GLY A 507 5.43 -28.63 21.29
C GLY A 507 6.03 -27.22 21.11
N GLN A 508 5.31 -26.30 20.47
CA GLN A 508 5.64 -24.90 20.34
C GLN A 508 4.94 -24.08 21.46
N ALA A 509 5.61 -23.06 21.96
CA ALA A 509 5.08 -22.20 23.01
C ALA A 509 3.79 -21.49 22.55
N VAL A 510 2.65 -21.95 23.04
CA VAL A 510 1.35 -21.30 22.83
C VAL A 510 1.23 -20.16 23.85
N ILE A 511 1.13 -18.94 23.37
CA ILE A 511 0.72 -17.83 24.23
C ILE A 511 -0.79 -17.97 24.43
N ALA A 512 -1.23 -18.31 25.63
CA ALA A 512 -2.65 -18.25 25.94
C ALA A 512 -3.12 -16.79 25.70
N PRO A 513 -4.22 -16.57 24.95
CA PRO A 513 -4.80 -15.24 24.84
C PRO A 513 -5.13 -14.72 26.25
N PRO A 514 -5.11 -13.41 26.49
CA PRO A 514 -5.53 -12.86 27.77
C PRO A 514 -6.91 -13.45 28.10
N ALA A 515 -7.03 -14.00 29.30
CA ALA A 515 -8.23 -14.74 29.72
C ALA A 515 -9.49 -13.97 29.33
N ALA A 516 -10.41 -14.64 28.63
CA ALA A 516 -11.71 -14.06 28.34
C ALA A 516 -12.30 -13.51 29.66
N GLU A 517 -12.83 -12.29 29.63
CA GLU A 517 -13.38 -11.62 30.83
C GLU A 517 -14.53 -12.40 31.51
N LYS A 518 -15.02 -13.49 30.89
CA LYS A 518 -16.07 -14.34 31.39
C LYS A 518 -15.49 -15.63 31.96
N PRO A 519 -15.74 -15.92 33.26
CA PRO A 519 -15.30 -17.17 33.84
C PRO A 519 -15.98 -18.38 33.16
N PRO A 520 -15.32 -19.56 33.14
CA PRO A 520 -15.92 -20.77 32.54
C PRO A 520 -17.26 -21.14 33.27
N MET A 521 -18.25 -21.49 32.49
CA MET A 521 -19.61 -21.83 32.93
C MET A 521 -19.60 -23.11 33.75
N PHE A 522 -18.76 -24.08 33.42
CA PHE A 522 -18.60 -25.35 34.08
C PHE A 522 -17.27 -25.41 34.82
N THR A 523 -17.32 -25.73 36.10
CA THR A 523 -16.13 -25.72 36.97
C THR A 523 -15.67 -27.10 37.37
N THR A 524 -16.63 -28.05 37.54
CA THR A 524 -16.30 -29.42 37.95
C THR A 524 -15.88 -30.28 36.74
N SER A 525 -15.10 -31.32 36.99
CA SER A 525 -14.62 -32.24 35.95
C SER A 525 -15.77 -33.00 35.30
N GLU A 526 -16.79 -33.35 36.08
CA GLU A 526 -17.98 -34.07 35.61
C GLU A 526 -18.86 -33.18 34.70
N GLU A 527 -19.11 -31.93 35.12
CA GLU A 527 -19.87 -30.97 34.28
C GLU A 527 -19.17 -30.71 32.93
N LYS A 528 -17.84 -30.52 32.96
CA LYS A 528 -17.03 -30.32 31.72
C LYS A 528 -17.09 -31.54 30.81
N ASN A 529 -17.02 -32.75 31.35
CA ASN A 529 -17.11 -33.98 30.55
C ASN A 529 -18.49 -34.08 29.89
N VAL A 530 -19.58 -33.86 30.65
CA VAL A 530 -20.96 -33.86 30.10
C VAL A 530 -21.13 -32.79 29.02
N ALA A 531 -20.63 -31.57 29.28
CA ALA A 531 -20.67 -30.46 28.33
C ALA A 531 -19.87 -30.77 27.08
N GLN A 532 -18.72 -31.46 27.18
CA GLN A 532 -17.91 -31.88 26.04
C GLN A 532 -18.62 -32.91 25.17
N ILE A 533 -19.28 -33.89 25.79
CA ILE A 533 -20.09 -34.90 25.07
C ILE A 533 -21.27 -34.19 24.36
N ALA A 534 -21.95 -33.29 25.05
CA ALA A 534 -23.06 -32.51 24.49
C ALA A 534 -22.58 -31.66 23.29
N TYR A 535 -21.43 -30.96 23.43
CA TYR A 535 -20.81 -30.17 22.37
C TYR A 535 -20.49 -31.02 21.12
N GLN A 536 -19.91 -32.22 21.31
CA GLN A 536 -19.62 -33.15 20.24
C GLN A 536 -20.89 -33.69 19.57
N ALA A 537 -21.94 -33.95 20.35
CA ALA A 537 -23.24 -34.38 19.83
C ALA A 537 -23.87 -33.27 18.97
N ILE A 538 -23.85 -32.02 19.41
CA ILE A 538 -24.32 -30.86 18.64
C ILE A 538 -23.53 -30.70 17.35
N HIS A 539 -22.20 -30.86 17.38
CA HIS A 539 -21.34 -30.82 16.16
C HIS A 539 -21.67 -31.93 15.16
N ARG A 540 -22.09 -33.15 15.63
CA ARG A 540 -22.57 -34.20 14.73
C ARG A 540 -23.92 -33.83 14.09
N LEU A 541 -24.86 -33.30 14.88
CA LEU A 541 -26.15 -32.82 14.36
C LEU A 541 -25.96 -31.66 13.35
N ALA A 542 -25.00 -30.73 13.59
CA ALA A 542 -24.70 -29.65 12.66
C ALA A 542 -24.19 -30.13 11.30
N LYS A 543 -23.61 -31.34 11.22
CA LYS A 543 -23.12 -31.95 10.00
C LYS A 543 -24.16 -32.74 9.23
N ASP A 544 -25.26 -33.16 9.89
CA ASP A 544 -26.33 -33.91 9.26
C ASP A 544 -27.36 -32.99 8.60
N PRO A 545 -27.46 -32.98 7.25
CA PRO A 545 -28.37 -32.09 6.54
C PRO A 545 -29.85 -32.30 6.82
N ALA A 546 -30.21 -33.46 7.39
CA ALA A 546 -31.61 -33.83 7.64
C ALA A 546 -32.10 -33.48 9.05
N SER A 547 -31.21 -33.09 9.97
CA SER A 547 -31.55 -33.06 11.38
C SER A 547 -32.01 -31.67 11.87
N ILE A 548 -31.29 -30.57 11.57
CA ILE A 548 -31.64 -29.25 12.07
C ILE A 548 -31.34 -28.14 11.05
N PRO A 549 -32.28 -27.19 10.82
CA PRO A 549 -32.10 -26.16 9.81
C PRO A 549 -31.18 -25.01 10.30
N SER A 550 -31.06 -24.77 11.63
CA SER A 550 -30.31 -23.65 12.19
C SER A 550 -29.85 -23.92 13.62
N VAL A 551 -28.92 -23.12 14.14
CA VAL A 551 -28.46 -23.22 15.53
C VAL A 551 -29.56 -22.89 16.53
N SER A 552 -30.47 -22.00 16.20
CA SER A 552 -31.61 -21.65 17.03
C SER A 552 -32.59 -22.83 17.24
N TYR A 553 -32.61 -23.76 16.27
CA TYR A 553 -33.46 -24.96 16.34
C TYR A 553 -33.04 -25.93 17.46
N LEU A 554 -31.82 -25.79 18.00
CA LEU A 554 -31.36 -26.52 19.19
C LEU A 554 -32.22 -26.27 20.43
N GLN A 555 -33.00 -25.17 20.47
CA GLN A 555 -33.90 -24.86 21.59
C GLN A 555 -35.19 -25.67 21.57
N HIS A 556 -35.54 -26.36 20.47
CA HIS A 556 -36.74 -27.18 20.40
C HIS A 556 -36.63 -28.35 21.36
N GLU A 557 -37.72 -28.60 22.11
CA GLU A 557 -37.80 -29.65 23.15
C GLU A 557 -37.41 -31.03 22.60
N GLN A 558 -37.85 -31.36 21.40
CA GLN A 558 -37.59 -32.65 20.77
C GLN A 558 -36.10 -32.87 20.45
N VAL A 559 -35.37 -31.79 20.09
CA VAL A 559 -33.91 -31.79 19.86
C VAL A 559 -33.18 -31.94 21.20
N LYS A 560 -33.61 -31.23 22.22
CA LYS A 560 -33.04 -31.32 23.57
C LYS A 560 -33.24 -32.70 24.19
N GLU A 561 -34.41 -33.33 24.01
CA GLU A 561 -34.66 -34.72 24.47
C GLU A 561 -33.76 -35.71 23.74
N ASN A 562 -33.55 -35.56 22.45
CA ASN A 562 -32.65 -36.41 21.68
C ASN A 562 -31.21 -36.25 22.15
N LEU A 563 -30.74 -35.00 22.33
CA LEU A 563 -29.43 -34.69 22.89
C LEU A 563 -29.26 -35.31 24.27
N LEU A 564 -30.26 -35.20 25.12
CA LEU A 564 -30.22 -35.74 26.47
C LEU A 564 -30.02 -37.27 26.45
N ARG A 565 -30.76 -37.98 25.59
CA ARG A 565 -30.62 -39.45 25.42
C ARG A 565 -29.25 -39.81 24.91
N GLU A 566 -28.73 -39.12 23.88
CA GLU A 566 -27.42 -39.39 23.30
C GLU A 566 -26.29 -39.10 24.30
N VAL A 567 -26.33 -37.99 25.02
CA VAL A 567 -25.34 -37.63 26.03
C VAL A 567 -25.33 -38.64 27.19
N GLN A 568 -26.48 -39.03 27.66
CA GLN A 568 -26.61 -40.04 28.74
C GLN A 568 -26.05 -41.41 28.31
N GLN A 569 -26.30 -41.88 27.09
CA GLN A 569 -25.76 -43.11 26.55
C GLN A 569 -24.25 -43.05 26.41
N SER A 570 -23.71 -41.92 25.87
CA SER A 570 -22.26 -41.72 25.69
C SER A 570 -21.52 -41.61 27.03
N TYR A 571 -22.12 -40.95 27.99
CA TYR A 571 -21.55 -40.85 29.33
C TYR A 571 -21.44 -42.18 30.02
N GLN A 572 -22.46 -43.06 29.92
CA GLN A 572 -22.46 -44.39 30.52
C GLN A 572 -21.46 -45.35 29.91
N SER A 573 -21.22 -45.24 28.59
CA SER A 573 -20.27 -46.09 27.90
C SER A 573 -18.80 -45.80 28.19
N GLY A 574 -18.50 -44.61 28.68
CA GLY A 574 -17.12 -44.11 28.99
C GLY A 574 -16.65 -44.31 30.44
N GLN A 575 -17.49 -44.73 31.39
CA GLN A 575 -17.12 -44.94 32.78
C GLN A 575 -16.88 -46.42 33.10
N LEU A 576 -15.63 -46.75 33.47
CA LEU A 576 -15.32 -47.91 34.27
C LEU A 576 -15.84 -47.65 35.68
N GLN A 577 -16.82 -48.46 36.13
CA GLN A 577 -17.43 -48.34 37.44
C GLN A 577 -16.42 -48.40 38.57
N LEU A 578 -16.13 -47.27 39.18
CA LEU A 578 -15.59 -47.16 40.54
C LEU A 578 -16.78 -46.80 41.45
N GLU A 579 -17.23 -47.77 42.30
CA GLU A 579 -18.25 -47.55 43.29
C GLU A 579 -17.73 -46.56 44.35
N GLY A 580 -18.26 -45.35 44.34
CA GLY A 580 -18.12 -44.31 45.33
C GLY A 580 -19.18 -43.25 45.07
N ILE A 581 -19.83 -42.77 46.15
CA ILE A 581 -20.96 -41.83 46.12
C ILE A 581 -20.55 -40.52 45.39
N ILE A 582 -20.84 -40.44 44.10
CA ILE A 582 -20.76 -39.21 43.31
C ILE A 582 -22.19 -38.83 42.98
N GLU A 583 -22.63 -37.63 43.40
CA GLU A 583 -23.90 -37.05 42.91
C GLU A 583 -23.92 -37.05 41.40
N LYS A 584 -24.90 -37.66 40.79
CA LYS A 584 -25.05 -37.68 39.32
C LYS A 584 -25.23 -36.26 38.84
N PRO A 585 -24.44 -35.82 37.80
CA PRO A 585 -24.59 -34.48 37.25
C PRO A 585 -26.00 -34.29 36.70
N ASP A 586 -26.52 -33.05 36.82
CA ASP A 586 -27.81 -32.71 36.18
C ASP A 586 -27.58 -32.50 34.68
N PHE A 587 -27.72 -33.61 33.91
CA PHE A 587 -27.56 -33.64 32.46
C PHE A 587 -28.47 -32.61 31.77
N SER A 588 -29.71 -32.43 32.20
CA SER A 588 -30.66 -31.51 31.56
C SER A 588 -30.21 -30.04 31.74
N ALA A 589 -29.80 -29.67 32.96
CA ALA A 589 -29.31 -28.32 33.23
C ALA A 589 -27.99 -28.01 32.44
N ILE A 590 -27.06 -28.98 32.36
CA ILE A 590 -25.79 -28.84 31.62
C ILE A 590 -26.05 -28.73 30.14
N ILE A 591 -26.91 -29.55 29.55
CA ILE A 591 -27.25 -29.52 28.13
C ILE A 591 -27.93 -28.20 27.77
N ASN A 592 -28.92 -27.74 28.58
CA ASN A 592 -29.59 -26.46 28.33
C ASN A 592 -28.57 -25.30 28.33
N LYS A 593 -27.67 -25.23 29.31
CA LYS A 593 -26.61 -24.21 29.36
C LYS A 593 -25.65 -24.32 28.17
N THR A 594 -25.30 -25.54 27.75
CA THR A 594 -24.41 -25.75 26.58
C THR A 594 -25.10 -25.27 25.30
N VAL A 595 -26.39 -25.57 25.10
CA VAL A 595 -27.20 -25.10 23.97
C VAL A 595 -27.29 -23.58 23.97
N ASP A 596 -27.57 -22.95 25.11
CA ASP A 596 -27.65 -21.49 25.20
C ASP A 596 -26.33 -20.82 24.88
N LEU A 597 -25.18 -21.34 25.37
CA LEU A 597 -23.85 -20.85 25.02
C LEU A 597 -23.56 -21.03 23.53
N MET A 598 -23.97 -22.15 22.94
CA MET A 598 -23.78 -22.42 21.51
C MET A 598 -24.52 -21.38 20.68
N ILE A 599 -25.78 -21.06 21.00
CA ILE A 599 -26.58 -20.05 20.30
C ILE A 599 -25.97 -18.66 20.46
N GLN A 600 -25.51 -18.31 21.67
CA GLN A 600 -24.89 -17.01 21.94
C GLN A 600 -23.56 -16.82 21.20
N ASN A 601 -22.83 -17.91 20.93
CA ASN A 601 -21.49 -17.85 20.36
C ASN A 601 -21.41 -18.41 18.91
N THR A 602 -22.53 -18.51 18.19
CA THR A 602 -22.58 -18.97 16.80
C THR A 602 -23.48 -18.03 15.98
N ILE A 603 -23.09 -17.71 14.75
CA ILE A 603 -23.94 -17.05 13.76
C ILE A 603 -24.44 -18.12 12.79
N ASP A 604 -25.73 -18.12 12.46
CA ASP A 604 -26.34 -19.04 11.51
C ASP A 604 -25.87 -18.75 10.09
N ILE A 605 -24.92 -19.54 9.60
CA ILE A 605 -24.41 -19.47 8.23
C ILE A 605 -24.94 -20.71 7.49
N PRO A 606 -25.94 -20.59 6.60
CA PRO A 606 -26.44 -21.70 5.83
C PRO A 606 -25.40 -22.21 4.85
N ARG A 607 -25.41 -23.51 4.59
CA ARG A 607 -24.53 -24.13 3.59
C ARG A 607 -25.19 -24.03 2.23
N ILE A 608 -24.68 -23.12 1.40
CA ILE A 608 -25.15 -22.89 0.04
C ILE A 608 -24.09 -23.38 -0.92
N SER A 609 -24.43 -24.40 -1.76
CA SER A 609 -23.59 -24.87 -2.83
C SER A 609 -24.19 -24.49 -4.18
N VAL A 610 -23.35 -24.01 -5.08
CA VAL A 610 -23.68 -23.77 -6.47
C VAL A 610 -23.18 -25.00 -7.25
N VAL A 611 -24.09 -25.79 -7.80
CA VAL A 611 -23.77 -27.04 -8.50
C VAL A 611 -24.01 -26.85 -9.98
N PRO A 612 -23.05 -27.21 -10.84
CA PRO A 612 -23.28 -27.18 -12.27
C PRO A 612 -24.35 -28.19 -12.69
N LYS A 613 -25.17 -27.83 -13.69
CA LYS A 613 -26.13 -28.71 -14.34
C LYS A 613 -25.54 -29.24 -15.63
N GLY A 614 -25.79 -30.54 -15.91
CA GLY A 614 -25.28 -31.24 -17.10
C GLY A 614 -23.79 -31.54 -17.02
N ASP A 615 -23.16 -31.72 -18.16
CA ASP A 615 -21.73 -32.03 -18.25
C ASP A 615 -20.91 -30.74 -17.98
N VAL A 616 -19.85 -30.89 -17.19
CA VAL A 616 -18.92 -29.81 -16.84
C VAL A 616 -17.61 -30.06 -17.58
N ILE A 617 -17.16 -29.05 -18.30
CA ILE A 617 -15.81 -29.02 -18.88
C ILE A 617 -14.98 -28.04 -18.01
N SER A 618 -13.97 -28.59 -17.32
CA SER A 618 -12.98 -27.84 -16.58
C SER A 618 -11.60 -28.32 -16.99
N ARG A 619 -10.81 -27.42 -17.61
CA ARG A 619 -9.47 -27.78 -18.09
C ARG A 619 -8.62 -26.54 -18.33
N PHE A 620 -7.33 -26.72 -18.23
CA PHE A 620 -6.36 -25.75 -18.75
C PHE A 620 -6.09 -26.04 -20.23
N LYS A 621 -6.16 -24.99 -21.06
CA LYS A 621 -5.79 -25.08 -22.49
C LYS A 621 -4.28 -25.06 -22.67
N PRO A 622 -3.69 -25.81 -23.61
CA PRO A 622 -2.30 -25.69 -23.98
C PRO A 622 -1.98 -24.26 -24.46
N PHE A 623 -0.87 -23.69 -24.01
CA PHE A 623 -0.40 -22.35 -24.38
C PHE A 623 1.13 -22.25 -24.36
N GLN A 624 1.66 -21.14 -24.88
CA GLN A 624 3.09 -20.83 -24.82
C GLN A 624 3.36 -19.88 -23.67
N LEU A 625 4.31 -20.23 -22.79
CA LEU A 625 4.71 -19.38 -21.68
C LEU A 625 5.37 -18.07 -22.16
N ASP A 626 4.99 -16.95 -21.57
CA ASP A 626 5.73 -15.72 -21.68
C ASP A 626 6.88 -15.70 -20.67
N LEU A 627 8.09 -16.02 -21.13
CA LEU A 627 9.31 -16.10 -20.33
C LEU A 627 10.27 -14.93 -20.59
N LYS A 628 9.84 -13.88 -21.31
CA LYS A 628 10.71 -12.75 -21.69
C LYS A 628 11.36 -12.06 -20.51
N ASN A 629 10.66 -11.98 -19.37
CA ASN A 629 11.14 -11.35 -18.16
C ASN A 629 11.71 -12.35 -17.15
N TYR A 630 11.66 -13.66 -17.44
CA TYR A 630 12.19 -14.70 -16.57
C TYR A 630 13.60 -15.05 -17.00
N THR A 631 14.59 -14.40 -16.41
CA THR A 631 16.02 -14.60 -16.71
C THR A 631 16.82 -14.73 -15.41
N PRO A 632 16.56 -15.78 -14.61
CA PRO A 632 17.20 -15.94 -13.31
C PRO A 632 18.72 -16.11 -13.43
N ILE A 633 19.41 -15.73 -12.36
CA ILE A 633 20.86 -15.82 -12.24
C ILE A 633 21.19 -16.94 -11.25
N VAL A 634 22.25 -17.69 -11.56
CA VAL A 634 22.70 -18.81 -10.73
C VAL A 634 23.02 -18.30 -9.33
N PRO A 635 22.42 -18.87 -8.27
CA PRO A 635 22.70 -18.46 -6.90
C PRO A 635 24.02 -19.08 -6.42
N ASP A 636 25.01 -18.24 -6.13
CA ASP A 636 26.29 -18.70 -5.55
C ASP A 636 26.26 -18.71 -4.02
N GLU A 637 25.68 -17.66 -3.40
CA GLU A 637 25.55 -17.53 -1.95
C GLU A 637 24.21 -16.90 -1.57
N SER A 638 23.78 -17.09 -0.32
CA SER A 638 22.58 -16.42 0.20
C SER A 638 22.84 -14.93 0.45
N LEU A 639 21.85 -14.10 0.10
CA LEU A 639 21.84 -12.68 0.40
C LEU A 639 21.04 -12.42 1.68
N TRP A 640 21.60 -11.59 2.56
CA TRP A 640 20.89 -11.07 3.72
C TRP A 640 20.38 -9.67 3.43
N VAL A 641 19.09 -9.46 3.64
CA VAL A 641 18.42 -8.17 3.48
C VAL A 641 17.91 -7.74 4.85
N GLN A 642 18.37 -6.59 5.33
CA GLN A 642 17.89 -6.00 6.56
C GLN A 642 17.06 -4.75 6.26
N TYR A 643 15.83 -4.73 6.73
CA TYR A 643 14.98 -3.55 6.66
C TYR A 643 15.50 -2.46 7.59
N LEU A 644 15.76 -1.28 7.05
CA LEU A 644 16.39 -0.20 7.80
C LEU A 644 15.50 0.34 8.93
N ARG A 645 14.21 0.27 8.77
CA ARG A 645 13.24 0.77 9.74
C ARG A 645 12.91 -0.24 10.84
N SER A 646 12.55 -1.45 10.46
CA SER A 646 12.15 -2.51 11.40
C SER A 646 13.33 -3.25 12.02
N GLY A 647 14.50 -3.22 11.37
CA GLY A 647 15.65 -4.03 11.72
C GLY A 647 15.47 -5.52 11.41
N GLU A 648 14.37 -5.90 10.75
CA GLU A 648 14.07 -7.28 10.37
C GLU A 648 15.04 -7.77 9.30
N ASN A 649 15.52 -9.01 9.45
CA ASN A 649 16.43 -9.66 8.51
C ASN A 649 15.67 -10.71 7.69
N VAL A 650 15.81 -10.65 6.38
CA VAL A 650 15.29 -11.64 5.44
C VAL A 650 16.46 -12.26 4.68
N GLU A 651 16.56 -13.58 4.68
CA GLU A 651 17.54 -14.31 3.88
C GLU A 651 16.95 -14.61 2.50
N LEU A 652 17.57 -14.08 1.45
CA LEU A 652 17.25 -14.38 0.06
C LEU A 652 18.26 -15.39 -0.46
N GLY A 653 17.85 -16.66 -0.56
CA GLY A 653 18.61 -17.69 -1.22
C GLY A 653 19.70 -18.38 -0.45
N GLY A 654 19.35 -19.30 0.41
CA GLY A 654 20.22 -20.41 0.82
C GLY A 654 19.89 -21.66 0.02
N MET A 655 20.87 -22.56 -0.18
CA MET A 655 20.57 -23.90 -0.67
C MET A 655 19.64 -24.58 0.33
N MET A 656 18.36 -24.67 0.03
CA MET A 656 17.49 -25.61 0.72
C MET A 656 17.85 -27.00 0.23
N GLY A 657 18.17 -27.90 1.17
CA GLY A 657 18.35 -29.32 0.88
C GLY A 657 17.07 -29.90 0.31
N GLY A 658 16.95 -29.95 -1.00
CA GLY A 658 15.87 -30.62 -1.72
C GLY A 658 16.35 -31.98 -2.23
N ILE A 659 15.40 -32.87 -2.50
CA ILE A 659 15.65 -34.14 -3.17
C ILE A 659 16.18 -33.83 -4.58
N GLU A 660 17.18 -34.56 -5.04
CA GLU A 660 17.69 -34.45 -6.41
C GLU A 660 16.71 -35.16 -7.32
N GLU A 661 16.16 -34.42 -8.30
CA GLU A 661 15.22 -34.97 -9.26
C GLU A 661 15.94 -35.58 -10.47
N ASP A 662 15.45 -36.67 -10.98
CA ASP A 662 16.00 -37.35 -12.15
C ASP A 662 15.88 -36.55 -13.46
N ARG A 663 14.90 -35.65 -13.51
CA ARG A 663 14.59 -34.78 -14.65
C ARG A 663 14.41 -33.34 -14.17
N LEU A 664 14.93 -32.38 -14.95
CA LEU A 664 14.84 -30.95 -14.63
C LEU A 664 13.38 -30.46 -14.54
N GLU A 665 12.52 -30.98 -15.40
CA GLU A 665 11.10 -30.64 -15.43
C GLU A 665 10.38 -31.02 -14.13
N ASN A 666 10.84 -32.06 -13.44
CA ASN A 666 10.22 -32.54 -12.21
C ASN A 666 10.25 -31.47 -11.09
N TYR A 667 11.28 -30.64 -11.02
CA TYR A 667 11.32 -29.52 -10.06
C TYR A 667 10.15 -28.56 -10.27
N ILE A 668 9.79 -28.29 -11.52
CA ILE A 668 8.73 -27.36 -11.90
C ILE A 668 7.37 -28.01 -11.66
N VAL A 669 7.19 -29.22 -12.15
CA VAL A 669 5.93 -29.96 -12.01
C VAL A 669 5.60 -30.18 -10.51
N ALA A 670 6.59 -30.54 -9.68
CA ALA A 670 6.39 -30.69 -8.25
C ALA A 670 5.89 -29.38 -7.58
N GLY A 671 6.35 -28.21 -8.04
CA GLY A 671 5.85 -26.92 -7.56
C GLY A 671 4.44 -26.58 -8.06
N LEU A 672 4.06 -27.02 -9.26
CA LEU A 672 2.74 -26.75 -9.85
C LEU A 672 1.64 -27.61 -9.24
N ILE A 673 1.91 -28.87 -8.91
CA ILE A 673 0.92 -29.76 -8.27
C ILE A 673 0.61 -29.39 -6.82
N ASP A 674 1.36 -28.47 -6.21
CA ASP A 674 1.06 -27.92 -4.88
C ASP A 674 -0.15 -26.96 -4.91
N PHE A 675 -0.59 -26.51 -6.09
CA PHE A 675 -1.80 -25.68 -6.23
C PHE A 675 -3.04 -26.57 -6.23
N ASN A 676 -4.07 -26.18 -5.44
CA ASN A 676 -5.28 -26.98 -5.22
C ASN A 676 -6.15 -27.14 -6.47
N ASP A 677 -6.01 -26.28 -7.46
CA ASP A 677 -6.74 -26.25 -8.74
C ASP A 677 -6.00 -26.98 -9.87
N VAL A 678 -4.81 -27.52 -9.60
CA VAL A 678 -3.99 -28.23 -10.56
C VAL A 678 -4.01 -29.72 -10.23
N SER A 679 -4.78 -30.50 -11.02
CA SER A 679 -4.78 -31.96 -10.94
C SER A 679 -3.67 -32.55 -11.81
N TYR A 680 -2.75 -33.32 -11.21
CA TYR A 680 -1.69 -33.99 -11.98
C TYR A 680 -2.24 -34.97 -13.00
N ASP A 681 -3.24 -35.80 -12.60
CA ASP A 681 -3.79 -36.87 -13.45
C ASP A 681 -4.45 -36.33 -14.71
N GLU A 682 -5.05 -35.11 -14.62
CA GLU A 682 -5.78 -34.51 -15.74
C GLU A 682 -4.88 -33.61 -16.60
N ASN A 683 -3.79 -33.06 -16.03
CA ASN A 683 -2.98 -32.03 -16.68
C ASN A 683 -1.51 -32.45 -16.90
N ALA A 684 -1.12 -33.69 -16.63
CA ALA A 684 0.27 -34.13 -16.68
C ALA A 684 0.98 -33.74 -17.98
N ASP A 685 0.38 -33.95 -19.13
CA ASP A 685 0.97 -33.62 -20.44
C ASP A 685 1.20 -32.09 -20.57
N LEU A 686 0.25 -31.26 -20.15
CA LEU A 686 0.39 -29.79 -20.15
C LEU A 686 1.47 -29.35 -19.17
N LEU A 687 1.51 -29.89 -17.95
CA LEU A 687 2.48 -29.52 -16.92
C LEU A 687 3.91 -29.82 -17.39
N TYR A 688 4.13 -30.98 -18.04
CA TYR A 688 5.43 -31.31 -18.62
C TYR A 688 5.77 -30.47 -19.84
N ASP A 689 4.81 -30.12 -20.70
CA ASP A 689 5.02 -29.20 -21.81
C ASP A 689 5.45 -27.79 -21.32
N LEU A 690 4.76 -27.25 -20.33
CA LEU A 690 5.11 -25.96 -19.73
C LEU A 690 6.47 -26.02 -19.02
N ALA A 691 6.77 -27.11 -18.34
CA ALA A 691 8.07 -27.29 -17.69
C ALA A 691 9.21 -27.40 -18.71
N ASP A 692 8.99 -28.10 -19.83
CA ASP A 692 9.95 -28.23 -20.91
C ASP A 692 10.25 -26.87 -21.55
N GLN A 693 9.23 -26.03 -21.79
CA GLN A 693 9.41 -24.67 -22.29
C GLN A 693 10.35 -23.84 -21.41
N VAL A 694 10.24 -23.96 -20.07
CA VAL A 694 11.13 -23.29 -19.13
C VAL A 694 12.55 -23.86 -19.21
N VAL A 695 12.67 -25.19 -19.20
CA VAL A 695 13.99 -25.86 -19.27
C VAL A 695 14.71 -25.49 -20.54
N GLU A 696 14.04 -25.48 -21.69
CA GLU A 696 14.61 -25.07 -22.97
C GLU A 696 15.00 -23.57 -22.97
N HIS A 697 14.18 -22.71 -22.36
CA HIS A 697 14.52 -21.30 -22.17
C HIS A 697 15.80 -21.14 -21.33
N LEU A 698 15.95 -21.86 -20.24
CA LEU A 698 17.14 -21.84 -19.39
C LEU A 698 18.38 -22.42 -20.08
N LYS A 699 18.23 -23.53 -20.83
CA LYS A 699 19.32 -24.12 -21.63
C LYS A 699 19.89 -23.18 -22.69
N SER A 700 19.13 -22.17 -23.11
CA SER A 700 19.62 -21.18 -24.08
C SER A 700 20.80 -20.35 -23.59
N TYR A 701 21.03 -20.29 -22.26
CA TYR A 701 22.10 -19.46 -21.67
C TYR A 701 22.75 -20.03 -20.39
N LEU A 702 22.29 -21.17 -19.86
CA LEU A 702 22.84 -21.81 -18.65
C LEU A 702 23.26 -23.26 -18.96
N SER A 703 24.30 -23.75 -18.26
CA SER A 703 24.65 -25.16 -18.25
C SER A 703 23.67 -25.97 -17.39
N GLU A 704 23.59 -27.29 -17.61
CA GLU A 704 22.67 -28.18 -16.90
C GLU A 704 22.84 -28.14 -15.37
N GLN A 705 24.09 -28.02 -14.89
CA GLN A 705 24.35 -27.87 -13.45
C GLN A 705 23.86 -26.56 -12.90
N GLU A 706 23.96 -25.49 -13.65
CA GLU A 706 23.45 -24.17 -13.29
C GLU A 706 21.94 -24.15 -13.29
N ILE A 707 21.27 -24.77 -14.27
CA ILE A 707 19.82 -24.92 -14.33
C ILE A 707 19.32 -25.67 -13.09
N THR A 708 19.94 -26.75 -12.68
CA THR A 708 19.58 -27.50 -11.47
C THR A 708 19.60 -26.58 -10.23
N LYS A 709 20.65 -25.76 -10.10
CA LYS A 709 20.74 -24.80 -8.99
C LYS A 709 19.61 -23.76 -9.03
N VAL A 710 19.33 -23.20 -10.20
CA VAL A 710 18.27 -22.20 -10.40
C VAL A 710 16.90 -22.81 -10.09
N LEU A 711 16.58 -23.98 -10.63
CA LEU A 711 15.28 -24.63 -10.42
C LEU A 711 15.04 -24.99 -8.96
N ARG A 712 16.05 -25.50 -8.25
CA ARG A 712 15.97 -25.76 -6.79
C ARG A 712 15.67 -24.49 -6.00
N TYR A 713 16.28 -23.39 -6.40
CA TYR A 713 16.19 -22.12 -5.72
C TYR A 713 14.90 -21.37 -6.02
N GLU A 714 14.49 -21.33 -7.29
CA GLU A 714 13.36 -20.55 -7.80
C GLU A 714 12.05 -21.36 -7.87
N GLN A 715 12.03 -22.65 -7.48
CA GLN A 715 10.92 -23.58 -7.66
C GLN A 715 9.55 -22.96 -7.35
N ARG A 716 9.37 -22.38 -6.16
CA ARG A 716 8.08 -21.81 -5.74
C ARG A 716 7.68 -20.56 -6.52
N LYS A 717 8.65 -19.72 -6.85
CA LYS A 717 8.38 -18.47 -7.60
C LYS A 717 8.05 -18.79 -9.04
N LEU A 718 8.81 -19.72 -9.63
CA LEU A 718 8.58 -20.20 -10.98
C LEU A 718 7.21 -20.88 -11.10
N ALA A 719 6.86 -21.76 -10.16
CA ALA A 719 5.54 -22.39 -10.12
C ALA A 719 4.41 -21.35 -10.04
N LYS A 720 4.56 -20.29 -9.23
CA LYS A 720 3.60 -19.18 -9.17
C LYS A 720 3.48 -18.43 -10.49
N LEU A 721 4.61 -18.11 -11.13
CA LEU A 721 4.61 -17.43 -12.43
C LEU A 721 3.89 -18.27 -13.50
N ILE A 722 4.17 -19.56 -13.58
CA ILE A 722 3.53 -20.47 -14.53
C ILE A 722 2.03 -20.59 -14.19
N HIS A 723 1.68 -20.84 -12.94
CA HIS A 723 0.29 -20.96 -12.50
C HIS A 723 -0.53 -19.70 -12.81
N SER A 724 0.04 -18.50 -12.60
CA SER A 724 -0.63 -17.24 -12.96
C SER A 724 -0.96 -17.14 -14.46
N GLN A 725 -0.12 -17.70 -15.32
CA GLN A 725 -0.39 -17.80 -16.78
C GLN A 725 -1.37 -18.92 -17.11
N MET A 726 -1.32 -20.05 -16.39
CA MET A 726 -2.30 -21.13 -16.54
C MET A 726 -3.73 -20.64 -16.27
N LEU A 727 -3.93 -19.80 -15.24
CA LEU A 727 -5.24 -19.24 -14.92
C LEU A 727 -5.84 -18.38 -16.06
N GLU A 728 -5.01 -17.72 -16.85
CA GLU A 728 -5.45 -16.98 -18.05
C GLU A 728 -5.98 -17.91 -19.15
N HIS A 729 -5.61 -19.18 -19.11
CA HIS A 729 -5.97 -20.22 -20.09
C HIS A 729 -6.91 -21.31 -19.51
N TYR A 730 -7.51 -21.03 -18.34
CA TYR A 730 -8.49 -21.93 -17.72
C TYR A 730 -9.87 -21.78 -18.34
N GLU A 731 -10.49 -22.92 -18.69
CA GLU A 731 -11.83 -23.00 -19.26
C GLU A 731 -12.74 -23.77 -18.32
N TYR A 732 -13.85 -23.14 -17.95
CA TYR A 732 -14.88 -23.77 -17.13
C TYR A 732 -16.26 -23.47 -17.69
N GLU A 733 -16.95 -24.50 -18.17
CA GLU A 733 -18.30 -24.39 -18.72
C GLU A 733 -19.21 -25.52 -18.21
N ALA A 734 -20.40 -25.16 -17.75
CA ALA A 734 -21.47 -26.11 -17.44
C ALA A 734 -22.51 -26.08 -18.55
N SER A 735 -22.82 -27.24 -19.16
CA SER A 735 -23.66 -27.36 -20.36
C SER A 735 -25.10 -26.87 -20.18
N GLU A 736 -25.66 -26.95 -18.98
CA GLU A 736 -27.04 -26.56 -18.63
C GLU A 736 -27.13 -25.42 -17.60
N GLY A 737 -25.99 -24.69 -17.32
CA GLY A 737 -25.93 -23.67 -16.32
C GLY A 737 -25.73 -24.21 -14.89
N TYR A 738 -26.16 -23.41 -13.88
CA TYR A 738 -25.93 -23.73 -12.47
C TYR A 738 -27.22 -23.83 -11.69
N GLU A 739 -27.25 -24.72 -10.69
CA GLU A 739 -28.32 -24.87 -9.70
C GLU A 739 -27.80 -24.49 -8.32
N VAL A 740 -28.53 -23.65 -7.61
CA VAL A 740 -28.22 -23.29 -6.22
C VAL A 740 -28.93 -24.26 -5.28
N ARG A 741 -28.16 -24.98 -4.44
CA ARG A 741 -28.67 -25.88 -3.42
C ARG A 741 -28.36 -25.35 -2.04
N VAL A 742 -29.41 -25.10 -1.25
CA VAL A 742 -29.28 -24.72 0.14
C VAL A 742 -29.44 -25.96 1.00
N HIS A 743 -28.43 -26.27 1.79
CA HIS A 743 -28.43 -27.41 2.69
C HIS A 743 -28.83 -26.98 4.10
N SER A 744 -29.65 -27.78 4.76
CA SER A 744 -29.92 -27.61 6.19
C SER A 744 -28.67 -27.80 7.04
N GLY A 745 -28.67 -27.25 8.23
CA GLY A 745 -27.52 -27.26 9.15
C GLY A 745 -26.81 -25.88 9.24
N PHE A 746 -25.84 -25.82 10.11
CA PHE A 746 -25.04 -24.61 10.31
C PHE A 746 -23.55 -24.96 10.33
N SER A 747 -22.70 -23.95 10.09
CA SER A 747 -21.25 -24.10 10.08
C SER A 747 -20.67 -23.74 11.45
N PRO A 748 -20.12 -24.70 12.21
CA PRO A 748 -19.46 -24.40 13.47
C PRO A 748 -18.18 -23.60 13.23
N LEU A 749 -17.80 -22.76 14.20
CA LEU A 749 -16.57 -22.01 14.16
C LEU A 749 -15.36 -22.94 14.22
N LYS A 750 -14.31 -22.61 13.46
CA LYS A 750 -13.05 -23.37 13.39
C LYS A 750 -11.95 -22.66 14.16
N GLU A 751 -10.99 -23.40 14.68
CA GLU A 751 -9.77 -22.81 15.22
C GLU A 751 -9.00 -22.07 14.14
N SER A 752 -8.33 -20.99 14.54
CA SER A 752 -7.46 -20.19 13.68
C SER A 752 -6.05 -20.15 14.27
N ALA A 753 -5.03 -20.15 13.43
CA ALA A 753 -3.64 -19.97 13.85
C ALA A 753 -3.06 -18.71 13.24
N TYR A 754 -2.47 -17.87 14.07
CA TYR A 754 -1.80 -16.64 13.66
C TYR A 754 -0.31 -16.69 13.98
N THR A 755 0.52 -16.33 13.00
CA THR A 755 1.96 -16.17 13.21
C THR A 755 2.26 -14.75 13.67
N THR A 756 3.07 -14.58 14.71
CA THR A 756 3.54 -13.28 15.19
C THR A 756 5.00 -13.33 15.56
N ASN A 757 5.73 -12.24 15.31
CA ASN A 757 7.17 -12.18 15.51
C ASN A 757 7.57 -11.75 16.92
N ASN A 758 6.62 -11.32 17.79
CA ASN A 758 6.97 -10.81 19.12
C ASN A 758 5.83 -10.97 20.14
N ALA A 759 6.17 -11.24 21.40
CA ALA A 759 5.22 -11.27 22.52
C ALA A 759 4.52 -9.93 22.80
N GLN A 760 5.11 -8.80 22.36
CA GLN A 760 4.51 -7.45 22.45
C GLN A 760 3.55 -7.11 21.30
N SER A 761 3.29 -8.02 20.39
CA SER A 761 2.43 -7.79 19.23
C SER A 761 0.92 -7.94 19.51
N LEU A 762 0.53 -8.29 20.72
CA LEU A 762 -0.88 -8.33 21.13
C LEU A 762 -1.32 -6.93 21.55
N LEU A 763 -2.14 -6.28 20.73
CA LEU A 763 -2.58 -4.91 20.95
C LEU A 763 -4.07 -4.80 21.28
N PRO A 764 -4.48 -3.80 22.08
CA PRO A 764 -5.91 -3.47 22.22
C PRO A 764 -6.47 -2.99 20.88
N PHE A 765 -7.52 -3.63 20.37
CA PHE A 765 -8.09 -3.30 19.05
C PHE A 765 -8.64 -1.86 18.92
N LYS A 766 -9.00 -1.21 20.04
CA LYS A 766 -9.45 0.18 20.06
C LYS A 766 -8.35 1.21 19.80
N LEU A 767 -7.08 0.80 19.87
CA LEU A 767 -5.94 1.68 19.66
C LEU A 767 -5.25 1.31 18.36
N PRO A 768 -4.97 2.30 17.47
CA PRO A 768 -4.20 2.02 16.27
C PRO A 768 -2.75 1.66 16.63
N PRO A 769 -2.10 0.73 15.91
CA PRO A 769 -0.70 0.42 16.11
C PRO A 769 0.19 1.60 15.69
N LYS A 770 1.42 1.63 16.19
CA LYS A 770 2.40 2.66 15.84
C LYS A 770 2.77 2.63 14.36
N ASP A 771 2.85 1.44 13.79
CA ASP A 771 3.11 1.21 12.36
C ASP A 771 1.85 0.66 11.69
N LYS A 772 1.16 1.52 10.96
CA LYS A 772 -0.06 1.18 10.20
C LYS A 772 0.25 0.58 8.83
N SER A 773 1.49 0.61 8.39
CA SER A 773 1.87 0.14 7.06
C SER A 773 1.92 -1.38 6.94
N ASN A 774 2.02 -2.08 8.07
CA ASN A 774 2.05 -3.54 8.11
C ASN A 774 1.16 -4.07 9.25
N MET A 775 -0.14 -3.88 9.08
CA MET A 775 -1.15 -4.32 10.05
C MET A 775 -1.11 -5.82 10.32
N ALA A 776 -0.78 -6.63 9.29
CA ALA A 776 -0.70 -8.09 9.39
C ALA A 776 0.37 -8.61 10.38
N ARG A 777 1.27 -7.76 10.89
CA ARG A 777 2.21 -8.11 11.95
C ARG A 777 1.59 -8.17 13.34
N TYR A 778 0.46 -7.47 13.53
CA TYR A 778 -0.14 -7.32 14.85
C TYR A 778 -1.31 -8.27 15.04
N VAL A 779 -1.46 -8.73 16.26
CA VAL A 779 -2.63 -9.48 16.72
C VAL A 779 -3.38 -8.61 17.71
N PHE A 780 -4.68 -8.48 17.52
CA PHE A 780 -5.52 -7.60 18.31
C PHE A 780 -6.41 -8.39 19.26
N ALA A 781 -6.64 -7.86 20.46
CA ALA A 781 -7.43 -8.47 21.51
C ALA A 781 -8.30 -7.43 22.24
N GLY A 782 -9.11 -7.89 23.19
CA GLY A 782 -9.98 -7.04 24.03
C GLY A 782 -11.35 -6.79 23.42
N PHE A 783 -11.80 -7.68 22.53
CA PHE A 783 -13.14 -7.64 21.95
C PHE A 783 -14.20 -8.07 22.97
N SER A 784 -15.35 -7.41 22.94
CA SER A 784 -16.50 -7.72 23.81
C SER A 784 -17.52 -8.62 23.13
N ARG A 785 -17.66 -8.50 21.80
CA ARG A 785 -18.70 -9.17 20.99
C ARG A 785 -18.14 -10.00 19.83
N CYS A 786 -16.82 -10.03 19.64
CA CYS A 786 -16.18 -10.92 18.70
C CYS A 786 -16.28 -12.37 19.18
N LEU A 787 -16.52 -13.30 18.27
CA LEU A 787 -16.59 -14.73 18.57
C LEU A 787 -15.23 -15.39 18.81
N TYR A 788 -14.14 -14.66 18.55
CA TYR A 788 -12.76 -15.07 18.84
C TYR A 788 -12.09 -14.08 19.79
N PRO A 789 -11.21 -14.54 20.68
CA PRO A 789 -10.53 -13.67 21.64
C PRO A 789 -9.50 -12.75 20.99
N ILE A 790 -8.99 -13.14 19.84
CA ILE A 790 -7.96 -12.42 19.07
C ILE A 790 -8.30 -12.41 17.58
N GLN A 791 -7.89 -11.35 16.88
CA GLN A 791 -8.03 -11.21 15.42
C GLN A 791 -6.81 -10.53 14.81
N LYS A 792 -6.57 -10.78 13.52
CA LYS A 792 -5.66 -10.00 12.68
C LYS A 792 -6.45 -9.17 11.68
N PHE A 793 -5.89 -8.00 11.29
CA PHE A 793 -6.46 -7.12 10.28
C PHE A 793 -5.40 -6.82 9.22
N ASP A 794 -5.81 -6.75 7.97
CA ASP A 794 -4.91 -6.45 6.86
C ASP A 794 -4.72 -4.92 6.68
N SER A 795 -5.64 -4.12 7.24
CA SER A 795 -5.59 -2.65 7.20
C SER A 795 -6.11 -2.01 8.50
N ASP A 796 -5.71 -0.75 8.77
CA ASP A 796 -6.28 0.02 9.91
C ASP A 796 -7.78 0.30 9.70
N THR A 797 -8.24 0.35 8.47
CA THR A 797 -9.66 0.50 8.13
C THR A 797 -10.49 -0.70 8.59
N GLU A 798 -9.98 -1.92 8.41
CA GLU A 798 -10.63 -3.12 8.93
C GLU A 798 -10.67 -3.14 10.46
N ARG A 799 -9.59 -2.67 11.12
CA ARG A 799 -9.59 -2.50 12.58
C ARG A 799 -10.65 -1.49 13.03
N GLN A 800 -10.79 -0.36 12.33
CA GLN A 800 -11.83 0.66 12.64
C GLN A 800 -13.24 0.08 12.42
N LEU A 801 -13.45 -0.71 11.37
CA LEU A 801 -14.70 -1.42 11.17
C LEU A 801 -14.99 -2.39 12.33
N ALA A 802 -13.98 -3.13 12.79
CA ALA A 802 -14.12 -4.01 13.96
C ALA A 802 -14.52 -3.25 15.23
N VAL A 803 -14.07 -1.99 15.42
CA VAL A 803 -14.52 -1.13 16.54
C VAL A 803 -16.01 -0.81 16.42
N ILE A 804 -16.50 -0.53 15.22
CA ILE A 804 -17.93 -0.29 14.97
C ILE A 804 -18.73 -1.57 15.23
N LEU A 805 -18.28 -2.71 14.70
CA LEU A 805 -18.97 -3.99 14.88
C LEU A 805 -19.02 -4.43 16.34
N ASP A 806 -17.93 -4.27 17.09
CA ASP A 806 -17.86 -4.63 18.51
C ASP A 806 -18.76 -3.72 19.40
N ARG A 807 -19.08 -2.51 18.93
CA ARG A 807 -20.00 -1.57 19.60
C ARG A 807 -21.46 -1.82 19.24
N ASP A 808 -21.77 -2.03 17.97
CA ASP A 808 -23.13 -1.92 17.41
C ASP A 808 -23.80 -3.26 17.07
N SER A 809 -23.05 -4.38 16.90
CA SER A 809 -23.64 -5.69 16.61
C SER A 809 -23.91 -6.48 17.90
N LEU A 810 -24.67 -7.56 17.81
CA LEU A 810 -24.84 -8.54 18.90
C LEU A 810 -23.59 -9.41 19.04
N LYS A 811 -23.07 -9.88 17.91
CA LYS A 811 -21.86 -10.70 17.79
C LYS A 811 -21.30 -10.58 16.38
N TRP A 812 -20.00 -10.78 16.23
CA TRP A 812 -19.31 -10.67 14.95
C TRP A 812 -18.03 -11.51 14.91
N PHE A 813 -17.52 -11.81 13.72
CA PHE A 813 -16.22 -12.43 13.53
C PHE A 813 -15.68 -12.18 12.11
N ARG A 814 -14.38 -12.45 11.91
CA ARG A 814 -13.75 -12.62 10.59
C ARG A 814 -13.69 -14.12 10.27
N PRO A 815 -14.27 -14.57 9.19
CA PRO A 815 -14.16 -15.96 8.79
C PRO A 815 -12.70 -16.38 8.60
N VAL A 816 -12.34 -17.57 9.07
CA VAL A 816 -11.04 -18.15 8.80
C VAL A 816 -11.08 -18.95 7.50
N ARG A 817 -9.92 -19.21 6.90
CA ARG A 817 -9.84 -19.90 5.61
C ARG A 817 -10.59 -21.24 5.63
N GLY A 818 -11.46 -21.42 4.66
CA GLY A 818 -12.30 -22.62 4.53
C GLY A 818 -13.47 -22.73 5.53
N GLN A 819 -13.81 -21.65 6.22
CA GLN A 819 -14.95 -21.60 7.14
C GLN A 819 -16.22 -21.09 6.46
N PHE A 820 -16.11 -20.07 5.65
CA PHE A 820 -17.21 -19.45 4.93
C PHE A 820 -16.72 -19.05 3.54
N GLN A 821 -17.09 -19.82 2.53
CA GLN A 821 -16.67 -19.64 1.15
C GLN A 821 -17.89 -19.45 0.26
N ILE A 822 -17.80 -18.53 -0.66
CA ILE A 822 -18.83 -18.19 -1.65
C ILE A 822 -18.22 -18.41 -3.03
N SER A 823 -18.81 -19.32 -3.80
CA SER A 823 -18.39 -19.60 -5.16
C SER A 823 -18.81 -18.48 -6.12
N TYR A 824 -17.90 -18.07 -6.99
CA TYR A 824 -18.16 -17.09 -8.05
C TYR A 824 -17.35 -17.48 -9.30
N MET A 825 -17.79 -17.09 -10.47
CA MET A 825 -17.12 -17.38 -11.76
C MET A 825 -16.67 -18.84 -11.93
N GLY A 826 -17.55 -19.80 -11.63
CA GLY A 826 -17.25 -21.23 -11.73
C GLY A 826 -16.67 -21.79 -10.42
N GLU A 827 -15.42 -22.26 -10.42
CA GLU A 827 -14.78 -22.87 -9.25
C GLU A 827 -14.05 -21.86 -8.35
N GLN A 828 -14.03 -20.59 -8.69
CA GLN A 828 -13.41 -19.59 -7.84
C GLN A 828 -14.25 -19.38 -6.58
N GLU A 829 -13.56 -19.31 -5.45
CA GLU A 829 -14.16 -19.08 -4.15
C GLU A 829 -13.58 -17.82 -3.51
N TYR A 830 -14.42 -17.00 -2.91
CA TYR A 830 -13.96 -15.93 -2.07
C TYR A 830 -14.55 -16.04 -0.65
N GLN A 831 -13.88 -15.46 0.29
CA GLN A 831 -14.26 -15.43 1.70
C GLN A 831 -14.58 -13.99 2.09
N PRO A 832 -15.76 -13.72 2.70
CA PRO A 832 -16.11 -12.40 3.20
C PRO A 832 -15.14 -11.92 4.29
N ASP A 833 -14.86 -10.61 4.32
CA ASP A 833 -13.95 -10.06 5.33
C ASP A 833 -14.57 -10.08 6.73
N PHE A 834 -15.86 -9.78 6.87
CA PHE A 834 -16.58 -9.79 8.17
C PHE A 834 -17.99 -10.33 8.08
N VAL A 835 -18.41 -10.98 9.16
CA VAL A 835 -19.81 -11.37 9.41
C VAL A 835 -20.24 -10.84 10.75
N ALA A 836 -21.39 -10.16 10.82
CA ALA A 836 -21.93 -9.58 12.04
C ALA A 836 -23.43 -9.79 12.15
N GLU A 837 -23.92 -10.16 13.33
CA GLU A 837 -25.34 -10.30 13.61
C GLU A 837 -25.85 -9.10 14.41
N ALA A 838 -26.91 -8.46 13.94
CA ALA A 838 -27.63 -7.41 14.63
C ALA A 838 -29.01 -7.90 15.10
N GLU A 839 -29.83 -7.02 15.63
CA GLU A 839 -31.17 -7.37 16.13
C GLU A 839 -32.08 -7.87 14.99
N ASP A 840 -32.02 -7.24 13.84
CA ASP A 840 -32.95 -7.42 12.72
C ASP A 840 -32.38 -8.23 11.53
N CYS A 841 -31.05 -8.29 11.39
CA CYS A 841 -30.41 -8.94 10.24
C CYS A 841 -28.99 -9.47 10.56
N ILE A 842 -28.43 -10.21 9.60
CA ILE A 842 -27.03 -10.64 9.60
C ILE A 842 -26.33 -9.92 8.45
N TYR A 843 -25.22 -9.28 8.76
CA TYR A 843 -24.42 -8.55 7.79
C TYR A 843 -23.25 -9.38 7.27
N MET A 844 -23.05 -9.34 5.98
CA MET A 844 -21.83 -9.69 5.29
C MET A 844 -21.17 -8.40 4.84
N LEU A 845 -19.94 -8.12 5.33
CA LEU A 845 -19.30 -6.82 5.08
C LEU A 845 -17.95 -7.01 4.38
N GLU A 846 -17.76 -6.20 3.35
CA GLU A 846 -16.56 -6.19 2.51
C GLU A 846 -16.02 -4.77 2.41
N PRO A 847 -15.00 -4.37 3.19
CA PRO A 847 -14.32 -3.09 3.02
C PRO A 847 -13.38 -3.14 1.81
N LYS A 848 -13.51 -2.18 0.89
CA LYS A 848 -12.67 -2.09 -0.32
C LYS A 848 -12.15 -0.68 -0.56
N ALA A 849 -10.98 -0.56 -1.17
CA ALA A 849 -10.47 0.73 -1.60
C ALA A 849 -11.42 1.35 -2.64
N ALA A 850 -11.81 2.62 -2.47
CA ALA A 850 -12.79 3.30 -3.32
C ALA A 850 -12.48 3.19 -4.83
N LYS A 851 -11.20 3.19 -5.20
CA LYS A 851 -10.75 3.03 -6.58
C LYS A 851 -10.98 1.63 -7.17
N ASN A 852 -11.11 0.60 -6.34
CA ASN A 852 -11.22 -0.80 -6.76
C ASN A 852 -12.68 -1.30 -6.73
N ILE A 853 -13.63 -0.50 -6.27
CA ILE A 853 -15.05 -0.89 -6.17
C ILE A 853 -15.65 -1.28 -7.53
N ASN A 854 -15.17 -0.63 -8.60
CA ASN A 854 -15.62 -0.88 -9.97
C ASN A 854 -14.76 -1.89 -10.74
N ASP A 855 -13.80 -2.53 -10.10
CA ASP A 855 -12.99 -3.57 -10.73
C ASP A 855 -13.87 -4.79 -11.07
N ALA A 856 -13.66 -5.41 -12.22
CA ALA A 856 -14.48 -6.52 -12.72
C ALA A 856 -14.56 -7.68 -11.71
N ASP A 857 -13.46 -8.03 -11.06
CA ASP A 857 -13.39 -9.05 -10.00
C ASP A 857 -14.23 -8.67 -8.77
N VAL A 858 -14.15 -7.41 -8.32
CA VAL A 858 -14.95 -6.91 -7.18
C VAL A 858 -16.43 -6.93 -7.51
N LEU A 859 -16.82 -6.55 -8.74
CA LEU A 859 -18.21 -6.61 -9.19
C LEU A 859 -18.73 -8.05 -9.27
N ALA A 860 -17.91 -8.98 -9.74
CA ALA A 860 -18.28 -10.40 -9.81
C ALA A 860 -18.48 -11.00 -8.40
N LYS A 861 -17.57 -10.72 -7.46
CA LYS A 861 -17.70 -11.10 -6.04
C LYS A 861 -18.93 -10.48 -5.40
N THR A 862 -19.17 -9.19 -5.64
CA THR A 862 -20.35 -8.47 -5.15
C THR A 862 -21.65 -9.13 -5.63
N LYS A 863 -21.74 -9.46 -6.93
CA LYS A 863 -22.91 -10.14 -7.49
C LYS A 863 -23.14 -11.51 -6.83
N ALA A 864 -22.08 -12.29 -6.66
CA ALA A 864 -22.15 -13.58 -5.99
C ALA A 864 -22.56 -13.46 -4.52
N ALA A 865 -22.03 -12.47 -3.79
CA ALA A 865 -22.38 -12.19 -2.40
C ALA A 865 -23.84 -11.77 -2.23
N VAL A 866 -24.35 -10.89 -3.09
CA VAL A 866 -25.77 -10.48 -3.07
C VAL A 866 -26.66 -11.68 -3.33
N GLN A 867 -26.35 -12.49 -4.36
CA GLN A 867 -27.11 -13.71 -4.67
C GLN A 867 -27.07 -14.72 -3.51
N TRP A 868 -25.92 -14.88 -2.87
CA TRP A 868 -25.77 -15.72 -1.70
C TRP A 868 -26.65 -15.22 -0.53
N CYS A 869 -26.63 -13.91 -0.24
CA CYS A 869 -27.46 -13.28 0.80
C CYS A 869 -28.96 -13.44 0.54
N GLU A 870 -29.40 -13.36 -0.70
CA GLU A 870 -30.80 -13.62 -1.09
C GLU A 870 -31.21 -15.07 -0.80
N ASN A 871 -30.42 -16.05 -1.23
CA ASN A 871 -30.66 -17.46 -0.99
C ASN A 871 -30.66 -17.78 0.52
N ALA A 872 -29.71 -17.22 1.26
CA ALA A 872 -29.63 -17.35 2.71
C ALA A 872 -30.86 -16.73 3.41
N SER A 873 -31.33 -15.58 2.95
CA SER A 873 -32.53 -14.91 3.48
C SER A 873 -33.80 -15.69 3.18
N HIS A 874 -33.92 -16.26 1.98
CA HIS A 874 -35.04 -17.14 1.64
C HIS A 874 -35.05 -18.39 2.51
N HIS A 875 -33.89 -19.03 2.74
CA HIS A 875 -33.79 -20.17 3.63
C HIS A 875 -34.13 -19.79 5.07
N ALA A 876 -33.60 -18.66 5.57
CA ALA A 876 -33.88 -18.17 6.92
C ALA A 876 -35.38 -17.96 7.19
N LYS A 877 -36.16 -17.52 6.20
CA LYS A 877 -37.63 -17.41 6.32
C LYS A 877 -38.32 -18.74 6.66
N THR A 878 -37.76 -19.90 6.25
CA THR A 878 -38.36 -21.22 6.51
C THR A 878 -38.38 -21.59 7.98
N TYR A 879 -37.51 -21.01 8.80
CA TYR A 879 -37.42 -21.21 10.25
C TYR A 879 -37.49 -19.93 11.08
N ASN A 880 -38.03 -18.86 10.48
CA ASN A 880 -38.16 -17.53 11.10
C ASN A 880 -36.84 -16.93 11.57
N GLY A 881 -35.76 -17.19 10.82
CA GLY A 881 -34.40 -16.64 11.02
C GLY A 881 -34.27 -15.22 10.47
N LYS A 882 -33.13 -14.57 10.78
CA LYS A 882 -32.80 -13.21 10.33
C LYS A 882 -32.39 -13.19 8.86
N PRO A 883 -32.79 -12.16 8.09
CA PRO A 883 -32.33 -11.97 6.73
C PRO A 883 -30.85 -11.59 6.68
N TRP A 884 -30.19 -11.90 5.56
CA TRP A 884 -28.82 -11.53 5.28
C TRP A 884 -28.75 -10.28 4.42
N VAL A 885 -27.80 -9.39 4.71
CA VAL A 885 -27.57 -8.12 4.01
C VAL A 885 -26.10 -7.99 3.66
N TYR A 886 -25.80 -7.66 2.40
CA TYR A 886 -24.42 -7.44 1.93
C TYR A 886 -24.08 -5.96 1.89
N LEU A 887 -22.93 -5.59 2.48
CA LEU A 887 -22.40 -4.22 2.48
C LEU A 887 -21.02 -4.20 1.79
N LEU A 888 -20.91 -3.41 0.72
CA LEU A 888 -19.63 -3.10 0.08
C LEU A 888 -19.22 -1.67 0.48
N ILE A 889 -18.22 -1.55 1.37
CA ILE A 889 -17.91 -0.30 2.05
C ILE A 889 -16.59 0.28 1.55
N PRO A 890 -16.57 1.50 0.97
CA PRO A 890 -15.32 2.17 0.62
C PRO A 890 -14.46 2.44 1.87
N HIS A 891 -13.15 2.15 1.80
CA HIS A 891 -12.21 2.34 2.91
C HIS A 891 -12.22 3.76 3.48
N ASP A 892 -12.34 4.78 2.63
CA ASP A 892 -12.36 6.20 2.99
C ASP A 892 -13.66 6.65 3.67
N GLN A 893 -14.67 5.79 3.68
CA GLN A 893 -15.96 6.05 4.31
C GLN A 893 -16.11 5.35 5.68
N ILE A 894 -15.08 4.64 6.15
CA ILE A 894 -15.08 3.99 7.47
C ILE A 894 -14.38 4.90 8.48
N ALA A 895 -15.11 5.31 9.50
CA ALA A 895 -14.58 6.07 10.63
C ALA A 895 -15.22 5.56 11.93
N GLU A 896 -14.48 5.50 13.04
CA GLU A 896 -14.91 4.91 14.32
C GLU A 896 -16.17 5.55 14.92
N ASN A 897 -16.49 6.78 14.53
CA ASN A 897 -17.71 7.49 14.96
C ASN A 897 -18.95 7.16 14.12
N MET A 898 -18.82 6.37 13.06
CA MET A 898 -19.98 5.91 12.28
C MET A 898 -20.72 4.78 13.00
N THR A 899 -21.99 4.58 12.65
CA THR A 899 -22.80 3.48 13.17
C THR A 899 -23.00 2.40 12.11
N LEU A 900 -23.23 1.16 12.55
CA LEU A 900 -23.50 0.04 11.65
C LEU A 900 -24.77 0.28 10.81
N ASP A 901 -25.83 0.85 11.40
CA ASP A 901 -27.05 1.25 10.69
C ASP A 901 -26.80 2.37 9.66
N GLY A 902 -25.92 3.33 10.00
CA GLY A 902 -25.48 4.36 9.05
C GLY A 902 -24.73 3.80 7.86
N LEU A 903 -23.82 2.85 8.08
CA LEU A 903 -23.12 2.14 7.02
C LEU A 903 -24.08 1.32 6.16
N ARG A 904 -25.06 0.64 6.76
CA ARG A 904 -26.11 -0.07 6.02
C ARG A 904 -26.86 0.85 5.06
N LYS A 905 -27.38 1.97 5.54
CA LYS A 905 -28.16 2.92 4.72
C LYS A 905 -27.40 3.50 3.53
N MET A 906 -26.08 3.59 3.64
CA MET A 906 -25.22 4.15 2.61
C MET A 906 -24.68 3.11 1.62
N PHE A 907 -24.41 1.88 2.07
CA PHE A 907 -23.59 0.91 1.34
C PHE A 907 -24.23 -0.48 1.18
N GLU A 908 -25.52 -0.65 1.53
CA GLU A 908 -26.26 -1.86 1.22
C GLU A 908 -26.38 -2.02 -0.29
N VAL A 909 -25.97 -3.17 -0.80
CA VAL A 909 -26.09 -3.51 -2.21
C VAL A 909 -27.33 -4.38 -2.37
N ALA A 910 -28.40 -3.79 -2.93
CA ALA A 910 -29.64 -4.49 -3.25
C ALA A 910 -29.53 -5.25 -4.59
N SER A 911 -30.27 -6.33 -4.74
CA SER A 911 -30.37 -7.04 -6.03
C SER A 911 -31.04 -6.20 -7.10
N SER A 912 -30.59 -6.37 -8.33
CA SER A 912 -31.15 -5.72 -9.52
C SER A 912 -32.57 -6.21 -9.89
N SER A 913 -33.12 -7.22 -9.19
CA SER A 913 -34.44 -7.78 -9.49
C SER A 913 -35.64 -6.92 -9.05
N ASN A 914 -35.43 -5.85 -8.27
CA ASN A 914 -36.51 -4.96 -7.81
C ASN A 914 -36.68 -3.67 -8.65
N LYS A 915 -36.03 -3.54 -9.81
CA LYS A 915 -36.17 -2.35 -10.68
C LYS A 915 -37.01 -2.54 -11.95
N GLU A 916 -37.63 -3.69 -12.15
CA GLU A 916 -38.57 -3.91 -13.29
C GLU A 916 -40.06 -3.91 -12.88
N GLY A 917 -40.42 -3.26 -11.79
CA GLY A 917 -41.77 -3.25 -11.26
C GLY A 917 -42.25 -1.94 -10.64
N GLU A 918 -41.82 -0.76 -11.19
CA GLU A 918 -42.52 0.53 -10.98
C GLU A 918 -42.55 1.36 -12.27
#